data_28bef1f4fa785664c839ed1f9eaa748b
#
_entry.id   28bef1f4fa785664c839ed1f9eaa748b
#
_cell.length_a   1.000
_cell.length_b   1.000
_cell.length_c   1.000
_cell.angle_alpha   90.00
_cell.angle_beta   90.00
_cell.angle_gamma   90.00
#
_symmetry.space_group_name_H-M   'P 1'
#
loop_
_entity.id
_entity.type
_entity.pdbx_description
1 polymer ?
#
loop_
_entity_poly.entity_id
_entity_poly.type
_entity_poly.pdbx_seq_one_letter_code
_entity_poly.pdbx_strand_id
1 'polypeptide(L)'
;MKTPPPYPYLKTRHAAWAIWSGIALSALVLAGCAGDGESGVNIQGVAATGAAMANANVAAKCTTGTASGKTSANGSYALFVANGTFPCAIEVSDGTRKLHSVANSSTLSAVANVTPLTEQLMGQLSADTAAFFDSYSANSSASLSPSSVKAAQDAVFASLAANGLAVPSTLTNLVEAALVAKTSTQTGNDYDKLLDTVAVTPVNVKLIALNDFHGNIEPTSETNGGSVVLPSGGAGQRVAVGGAAYLATLVKNLKAKNPNNIMVGAGDMVGASPFASSITHDEASIDVLNQIGLEVTSVGNHEFDHGITELKRQQNGGCYPASGTVGVVGKDTCLVNGTFPGAKFKYLTANVVDTATGKPVLAATYIKRFGTVSVGFIGLTLQGTSALVGSTGVAGLRFDEESATINQYAAQLKANGITAVVVLIHQGGQTTATTVNDKTCPGLSGDILPIMDKLSSNVDVVVSGHTHQEYVCNYDAKAAGKKILLTSTGFYGGAVSEIDLTLQPSKGMVSSVANTVPVIRAAGSYTVATSNNTVIPTGFTTVARDTVIDALVTKYVAISKIAGSQAVGSITASITRAFLPNSTTRDETTEGAMGDLLADTYLAGVPGGADFALMNPGSVRADLVYTGNGTVTFSDLATIEPFGNTLVTLNLTGAQIVRLLEQQWESPNNTAKTNSVTGAVGRLLLPSQGLTYTYDNNQPAGAASGQGNRIVAGTLKLNGVAIDPAKTYKIATNSFLGTGTGGDNFTVMATQGSNILDTKVLDLDAFIAYMGAHSPVSPPAARITRLH
;
A
#
# COMPACT_ATOMS: atom_id res chain seq x y z
N MET A 1 74.31 -21.58 72.82
CA MET A 1 74.63 -23.06 73.12
C MET A 1 73.46 -23.92 72.63
N LYS A 2 73.84 -24.82 71.81
CA LYS A 2 73.15 -25.99 71.47
C LYS A 2 71.68 -25.93 70.90
N THR A 3 71.65 -26.10 69.64
CA THR A 3 70.72 -26.88 68.85
C THR A 3 70.60 -28.37 69.29
N PRO A 4 69.87 -29.27 68.73
CA PRO A 4 68.61 -29.29 67.90
C PRO A 4 67.71 -30.54 68.25
N PRO A 5 67.11 -31.15 67.29
CA PRO A 5 65.86 -31.18 66.59
C PRO A 5 64.98 -32.35 66.91
N PRO A 6 64.21 -33.10 66.01
CA PRO A 6 63.42 -32.72 64.81
C PRO A 6 61.95 -33.29 64.78
N TYR A 7 61.22 -32.81 63.80
CA TYR A 7 60.15 -33.46 62.95
C TYR A 7 59.34 -34.70 63.41
N PRO A 8 58.05 -34.90 62.91
CA PRO A 8 57.58 -34.64 61.54
C PRO A 8 56.11 -34.22 61.44
N TYR A 9 55.88 -33.46 60.37
CA TYR A 9 54.81 -33.45 59.35
C TYR A 9 53.47 -34.12 59.67
N LEU A 10 52.42 -33.30 59.49
CA LEU A 10 51.22 -33.68 58.78
C LEU A 10 50.64 -32.48 58.03
N LYS A 11 50.74 -32.51 56.70
CA LYS A 11 50.13 -31.56 55.81
C LYS A 11 48.61 -31.77 55.80
N THR A 12 47.86 -30.80 56.28
CA THR A 12 46.43 -30.74 55.89
C THR A 12 46.28 -29.70 54.81
N ARG A 13 46.05 -30.21 53.56
CA ARG A 13 45.56 -29.41 52.44
C ARG A 13 44.15 -28.94 52.76
N HIS A 14 43.90 -27.65 52.89
CA HIS A 14 42.58 -27.10 52.76
C HIS A 14 42.19 -27.13 51.25
N ALA A 15 41.40 -28.14 50.89
CA ALA A 15 40.67 -28.16 49.61
C ALA A 15 39.51 -27.17 49.76
N ALA A 16 39.54 -26.08 49.01
CA ALA A 16 38.36 -25.23 48.80
C ALA A 16 37.30 -26.08 48.10
N TRP A 17 36.24 -26.38 48.78
CA TRP A 17 35.03 -26.96 48.21
C TRP A 17 34.32 -25.86 47.47
N ALA A 18 34.49 -25.83 46.15
CA ALA A 18 33.55 -25.16 45.28
C ALA A 18 32.25 -25.96 45.35
N ILE A 19 31.24 -25.37 45.96
CA ILE A 19 29.89 -25.91 45.93
C ILE A 19 29.38 -25.81 44.50
N TRP A 20 29.53 -26.84 43.73
CA TRP A 20 28.78 -27.05 42.53
C TRP A 20 27.37 -27.49 42.97
N SER A 21 26.43 -26.59 43.11
CA SER A 21 25.01 -26.90 43.12
C SER A 21 24.65 -27.43 41.74
N GLY A 22 24.85 -28.74 41.64
CA GLY A 22 24.43 -29.52 40.49
C GLY A 22 22.92 -29.38 40.33
N ILE A 23 22.50 -28.80 39.23
CA ILE A 23 21.13 -28.96 38.73
C ILE A 23 21.00 -30.47 38.44
N ALA A 24 20.38 -31.21 39.36
CA ALA A 24 19.94 -32.55 39.07
C ALA A 24 18.83 -32.50 38.03
N LEU A 25 19.21 -32.50 36.74
CA LEU A 25 18.32 -32.83 35.66
C LEU A 25 17.92 -34.28 35.87
N SER A 26 16.77 -34.55 36.45
CA SER A 26 16.23 -35.90 36.56
C SER A 26 16.01 -36.42 35.15
N ALA A 27 17.04 -37.09 34.59
CA ALA A 27 16.87 -37.93 33.44
C ALA A 27 15.92 -39.07 33.85
N LEU A 28 14.63 -38.90 33.57
CA LEU A 28 13.71 -40.03 33.55
C LEU A 28 14.10 -40.88 32.32
N VAL A 29 15.06 -41.77 32.51
CA VAL A 29 15.28 -42.83 31.55
C VAL A 29 14.05 -43.74 31.67
N LEU A 30 13.15 -43.65 30.75
CA LEU A 30 12.19 -44.70 30.46
C LEU A 30 12.99 -45.86 29.90
N ALA A 31 13.41 -46.77 30.77
CA ALA A 31 13.84 -48.11 30.39
C ALA A 31 12.59 -48.85 29.86
N GLY A 32 12.22 -48.58 28.61
CA GLY A 32 11.31 -49.42 27.83
C GLY A 32 12.16 -50.48 27.14
N CYS A 33 11.69 -51.71 27.17
CA CYS A 33 12.26 -52.95 26.65
C CYS A 33 13.01 -52.81 25.33
N ALA A 34 14.15 -53.46 25.24
CA ALA A 34 14.94 -53.60 24.03
C ALA A 34 14.10 -54.18 22.87
N GLY A 35 13.76 -53.33 21.92
CA GLY A 35 13.32 -53.67 20.59
C GLY A 35 14.04 -52.70 19.68
N ASP A 36 14.56 -53.15 18.57
CA ASP A 36 15.38 -52.55 17.52
C ASP A 36 15.53 -51.04 17.59
N GLY A 37 16.79 -50.55 17.84
CA GLY A 37 17.06 -49.13 18.11
C GLY A 37 16.58 -48.22 17.00
N GLU A 38 15.45 -47.52 17.22
CA GLU A 38 15.01 -46.44 16.32
C GLU A 38 16.10 -45.38 16.24
N SER A 39 16.60 -45.16 15.02
CA SER A 39 17.50 -44.04 14.73
C SER A 39 16.74 -42.72 14.87
N GLY A 40 17.33 -41.67 15.43
CA GLY A 40 16.70 -40.40 15.58
C GLY A 40 17.54 -39.38 16.35
N VAL A 41 16.97 -38.21 16.62
CA VAL A 41 17.63 -37.15 17.37
C VAL A 41 16.83 -36.73 18.60
N ASN A 42 17.55 -36.32 19.64
CA ASN A 42 16.99 -35.80 20.89
C ASN A 42 17.08 -34.27 20.90
N ILE A 43 16.00 -33.61 21.25
CA ILE A 43 15.94 -32.14 21.40
C ILE A 43 15.40 -31.84 22.80
N GLN A 44 16.10 -31.01 23.54
CA GLN A 44 15.68 -30.57 24.87
C GLN A 44 15.87 -29.07 24.99
N GLY A 45 15.09 -28.41 25.86
CA GLY A 45 15.22 -26.98 26.07
C GLY A 45 14.24 -26.44 27.09
N VAL A 46 14.24 -25.15 27.25
CA VAL A 46 13.30 -24.42 28.12
C VAL A 46 12.56 -23.37 27.29
N ALA A 47 11.23 -23.32 27.41
CA ALA A 47 10.39 -22.28 26.86
C ALA A 47 10.02 -21.24 27.94
N ALA A 48 10.39 -19.98 27.71
CA ALA A 48 10.17 -18.91 28.69
C ALA A 48 10.01 -17.53 28.04
N THR A 49 9.28 -16.66 28.70
CA THR A 49 9.06 -15.25 28.28
C THR A 49 9.35 -14.25 29.43
N GLY A 50 10.33 -14.55 30.31
CA GLY A 50 10.52 -13.94 31.63
C GLY A 50 9.77 -14.69 32.75
N ALA A 51 9.03 -15.73 32.34
CA ALA A 51 8.43 -16.76 33.17
C ALA A 51 8.30 -18.03 32.33
N ALA A 52 8.23 -19.19 32.99
CA ALA A 52 8.08 -20.48 32.34
C ALA A 52 6.78 -20.53 31.48
N MET A 53 6.87 -20.97 30.25
CA MET A 53 5.71 -21.35 29.43
C MET A 53 5.25 -22.75 29.83
N ALA A 54 4.49 -22.87 30.90
CA ALA A 54 4.04 -24.14 31.48
C ALA A 54 2.93 -24.79 30.65
N ASN A 55 2.99 -26.11 30.46
CA ASN A 55 1.98 -26.89 29.72
C ASN A 55 1.74 -26.45 28.26
N ALA A 56 2.65 -25.69 27.67
CA ALA A 56 2.58 -25.23 26.28
C ALA A 56 2.85 -26.42 25.33
N ASN A 57 2.20 -26.41 24.17
CA ASN A 57 2.48 -27.39 23.11
C ASN A 57 3.84 -27.10 22.49
N VAL A 58 4.64 -28.14 22.27
CA VAL A 58 5.94 -28.08 21.59
C VAL A 58 5.88 -28.94 20.34
N ALA A 59 6.33 -28.44 19.23
CA ALA A 59 6.49 -29.18 17.97
C ALA A 59 7.88 -28.97 17.40
N ALA A 60 8.46 -30.00 16.83
CA ALA A 60 9.72 -30.02 16.12
C ALA A 60 9.51 -30.53 14.69
N LYS A 61 10.03 -29.83 13.71
CA LYS A 61 10.16 -30.28 12.32
C LYS A 61 11.63 -30.26 11.95
N CYS A 62 12.17 -31.43 11.67
CA CYS A 62 13.57 -31.61 11.33
C CYS A 62 13.75 -31.73 9.80
N THR A 63 14.97 -31.75 9.30
CA THR A 63 15.27 -32.06 7.90
C THR A 63 14.59 -33.36 7.47
N THR A 64 14.59 -34.36 8.34
CA THR A 64 13.71 -35.52 8.29
C THR A 64 13.08 -35.74 9.66
N GLY A 65 11.84 -36.24 9.71
CA GLY A 65 11.12 -36.52 10.93
C GLY A 65 10.50 -35.31 11.62
N THR A 66 9.46 -35.57 12.40
CA THR A 66 8.74 -34.58 13.23
C THR A 66 8.43 -35.20 14.60
N ALA A 67 8.32 -34.36 15.62
CA ALA A 67 7.86 -34.77 16.94
C ALA A 67 7.04 -33.67 17.61
N SER A 68 6.21 -34.02 18.57
CA SER A 68 5.45 -33.08 19.39
C SER A 68 5.37 -33.53 20.84
N GLY A 69 5.13 -32.54 21.72
CA GLY A 69 5.03 -32.79 23.15
C GLY A 69 4.49 -31.57 23.88
N LYS A 70 4.72 -31.51 25.20
CA LYS A 70 4.37 -30.35 26.03
C LYS A 70 5.53 -29.95 26.91
N THR A 71 5.58 -28.68 27.29
CA THR A 71 6.48 -28.20 28.33
C THR A 71 5.97 -28.62 29.70
N SER A 72 6.88 -28.84 30.64
CA SER A 72 6.59 -29.03 32.07
C SER A 72 6.23 -27.73 32.78
N ALA A 73 5.93 -27.79 34.08
CA ALA A 73 5.57 -26.62 34.90
C ALA A 73 6.70 -25.58 34.94
N ASN A 74 7.96 -25.94 34.79
CA ASN A 74 9.10 -25.01 34.74
C ASN A 74 9.52 -24.62 33.30
N GLY A 75 8.69 -24.96 32.33
CA GLY A 75 8.92 -24.63 30.91
C GLY A 75 9.88 -25.59 30.18
N SER A 76 10.48 -26.60 30.87
CA SER A 76 11.39 -27.55 30.21
C SER A 76 10.64 -28.54 29.32
N TYR A 77 11.28 -28.99 28.25
CA TYR A 77 10.76 -30.02 27.35
C TYR A 77 11.86 -30.91 26.82
N ALA A 78 11.48 -32.13 26.43
CA ALA A 78 12.33 -33.06 25.72
C ALA A 78 11.50 -33.78 24.65
N LEU A 79 12.04 -33.86 23.43
CA LEU A 79 11.44 -34.54 22.28
C LEU A 79 12.46 -35.56 21.72
N PHE A 80 11.99 -36.74 21.37
CA PHE A 80 12.71 -37.67 20.49
C PHE A 80 12.06 -37.62 19.11
N VAL A 81 12.85 -37.34 18.09
CA VAL A 81 12.39 -37.28 16.69
C VAL A 81 12.87 -38.55 16.01
N ALA A 82 11.98 -39.53 15.86
CA ALA A 82 12.28 -40.78 15.18
C ALA A 82 12.67 -40.52 13.71
N ASN A 83 13.74 -41.14 13.26
CA ASN A 83 14.37 -40.94 11.95
C ASN A 83 14.70 -39.47 11.65
N GLY A 84 14.81 -38.63 12.70
CA GLY A 84 15.12 -37.21 12.60
C GLY A 84 16.57 -36.94 12.23
N THR A 85 16.78 -35.87 11.47
CA THR A 85 18.11 -35.31 11.17
C THR A 85 18.10 -33.81 11.35
N PHE A 86 19.15 -33.24 11.98
CA PHE A 86 19.31 -31.78 12.12
C PHE A 86 19.57 -31.10 10.77
N PRO A 87 19.31 -29.79 10.64
CA PRO A 87 18.68 -28.90 11.66
C PRO A 87 17.19 -29.16 11.79
N CYS A 88 16.60 -28.66 12.90
CA CYS A 88 15.18 -28.71 13.16
C CYS A 88 14.65 -27.29 13.48
N ALA A 89 13.49 -26.93 12.96
CA ALA A 89 12.71 -25.80 13.43
C ALA A 89 11.84 -26.24 14.62
N ILE A 90 11.76 -25.42 15.65
CA ILE A 90 10.96 -25.66 16.87
C ILE A 90 9.89 -24.60 17.01
N GLU A 91 8.66 -25.00 17.33
CA GLU A 91 7.56 -24.10 17.72
C GLU A 91 7.08 -24.45 19.14
N VAL A 92 6.86 -23.44 19.98
CA VAL A 92 6.14 -23.56 21.25
C VAL A 92 4.93 -22.65 21.24
N SER A 93 3.74 -23.19 21.61
CA SER A 93 2.50 -22.45 21.64
C SER A 93 1.75 -22.67 22.96
N ASP A 94 1.35 -21.56 23.62
CA ASP A 94 0.48 -21.57 24.81
C ASP A 94 -1.00 -21.38 24.44
N GLY A 95 -1.35 -21.39 23.13
CA GLY A 95 -2.69 -21.14 22.59
C GLY A 95 -3.00 -19.68 22.33
N THR A 96 -2.24 -18.75 22.89
CA THR A 96 -2.38 -17.29 22.64
C THR A 96 -1.17 -16.73 21.90
N ARG A 97 -0.01 -17.39 22.02
CA ARG A 97 1.28 -16.97 21.47
C ARG A 97 2.03 -18.16 20.89
N LYS A 98 2.71 -17.93 19.80
CA LYS A 98 3.66 -18.85 19.19
C LYS A 98 5.07 -18.26 19.24
N LEU A 99 6.05 -19.05 19.64
CA LEU A 99 7.47 -18.70 19.61
C LEU A 99 8.24 -19.80 18.90
N HIS A 100 9.30 -19.39 18.18
CA HIS A 100 10.10 -20.29 17.38
C HIS A 100 11.56 -20.28 17.80
N SER A 101 12.24 -21.37 17.49
CA SER A 101 13.67 -21.57 17.71
C SER A 101 14.23 -22.56 16.70
N VAL A 102 15.52 -22.84 16.82
CA VAL A 102 16.24 -23.80 16.00
C VAL A 102 16.98 -24.80 16.88
N ALA A 103 16.96 -26.07 16.48
CA ALA A 103 17.86 -27.08 17.06
C ALA A 103 18.87 -27.51 16.00
N ASN A 104 20.15 -27.41 16.31
CA ASN A 104 21.23 -27.83 15.41
C ASN A 104 22.34 -28.51 16.21
N SER A 105 22.90 -29.61 15.71
CA SER A 105 23.98 -30.32 16.37
C SER A 105 24.73 -31.21 15.38
N SER A 106 25.99 -31.40 15.62
CA SER A 106 26.82 -32.44 14.96
C SER A 106 26.71 -33.81 15.63
N THR A 107 25.95 -33.89 16.74
CA THR A 107 25.65 -35.13 17.46
C THR A 107 24.16 -35.47 17.34
N LEU A 108 23.73 -36.57 17.99
CA LEU A 108 22.32 -36.98 18.03
C LEU A 108 21.49 -36.22 19.08
N SER A 109 22.05 -35.19 19.71
CA SER A 109 21.33 -34.39 20.72
C SER A 109 21.60 -32.90 20.55
N ALA A 110 20.58 -32.07 20.73
CA ALA A 110 20.65 -30.60 20.70
C ALA A 110 19.91 -29.99 21.89
N VAL A 111 20.39 -28.82 22.33
CA VAL A 111 19.62 -27.90 23.21
C VAL A 111 18.99 -26.84 22.33
N ALA A 112 17.71 -26.53 22.57
CA ALA A 112 16.97 -25.49 21.87
C ALA A 112 16.04 -24.77 22.84
N ASN A 113 16.47 -23.66 23.44
CA ASN A 113 15.57 -22.82 24.21
C ASN A 113 14.62 -22.09 23.25
N VAL A 114 13.39 -21.83 23.72
CA VAL A 114 12.37 -21.10 22.95
C VAL A 114 11.93 -19.88 23.76
N THR A 115 12.31 -18.71 23.28
CA THR A 115 12.15 -17.42 23.97
C THR A 115 11.81 -16.31 22.99
N PRO A 116 11.36 -15.13 23.46
CA PRO A 116 11.23 -13.95 22.58
C PRO A 116 12.52 -13.58 21.85
N LEU A 117 13.70 -13.88 22.40
CA LEU A 117 14.97 -13.62 21.75
C LEU A 117 15.30 -14.67 20.67
N THR A 118 14.93 -15.94 20.86
CA THR A 118 15.05 -16.94 19.79
C THR A 118 14.01 -16.70 18.69
N GLU A 119 12.82 -16.19 19.02
CA GLU A 119 11.84 -15.73 18.04
C GLU A 119 12.42 -14.63 17.15
N GLN A 120 13.14 -13.67 17.74
CA GLN A 120 13.83 -12.62 16.97
C GLN A 120 14.95 -13.21 16.10
N LEU A 121 15.72 -14.16 16.61
CA LEU A 121 16.75 -14.87 15.84
C LEU A 121 16.10 -15.56 14.62
N MET A 122 15.00 -16.28 14.81
CA MET A 122 14.27 -16.90 13.71
C MET A 122 13.74 -15.86 12.72
N GLY A 123 13.33 -14.68 13.23
CA GLY A 123 12.90 -13.55 12.42
C GLY A 123 14.00 -12.91 11.56
N GLN A 124 15.28 -13.09 11.90
CA GLN A 124 16.40 -12.74 11.02
C GLN A 124 16.58 -13.75 9.87
N LEU A 125 16.16 -14.99 10.08
CA LEU A 125 16.26 -16.07 9.09
C LEU A 125 15.05 -16.12 8.14
N SER A 126 13.88 -15.73 8.64
CA SER A 126 12.63 -15.64 7.87
C SER A 126 11.72 -14.55 8.44
N ALA A 127 11.21 -13.69 7.59
CA ALA A 127 10.31 -12.59 8.02
C ALA A 127 9.04 -13.11 8.71
N ASP A 128 8.44 -14.19 8.20
CA ASP A 128 7.32 -14.89 8.80
C ASP A 128 7.79 -16.23 9.38
N THR A 129 8.01 -16.26 10.68
CA THR A 129 8.54 -17.43 11.42
C THR A 129 7.53 -18.56 11.50
N ALA A 130 6.24 -18.24 11.58
CA ALA A 130 5.17 -19.24 11.63
C ALA A 130 5.00 -19.91 10.26
N ALA A 131 4.91 -19.13 9.17
CA ALA A 131 4.87 -19.70 7.82
C ALA A 131 6.13 -20.50 7.49
N PHE A 132 7.30 -20.04 7.97
CA PHE A 132 8.55 -20.78 7.83
C PHE A 132 8.48 -22.14 8.54
N PHE A 133 8.02 -22.17 9.80
CA PHE A 133 7.85 -23.40 10.54
C PHE A 133 6.82 -24.32 9.86
N ASP A 134 5.68 -23.78 9.42
CA ASP A 134 4.62 -24.57 8.78
C ASP A 134 5.09 -25.26 7.50
N SER A 135 5.92 -24.58 6.69
CA SER A 135 6.47 -25.07 5.43
C SER A 135 7.85 -25.73 5.55
N TYR A 136 8.41 -25.85 6.76
CA TYR A 136 9.76 -26.36 6.95
C TYR A 136 9.94 -27.78 6.43
N SER A 137 11.01 -27.99 5.67
CA SER A 137 11.35 -29.27 5.03
C SER A 137 12.85 -29.36 4.75
N ALA A 138 13.31 -30.49 4.20
CA ALA A 138 14.69 -30.67 3.76
C ALA A 138 15.19 -29.55 2.82
N ASN A 139 14.32 -29.02 1.95
CA ASN A 139 14.68 -27.95 1.00
C ASN A 139 14.96 -26.60 1.71
N SER A 140 14.39 -26.35 2.88
CA SER A 140 14.61 -25.14 3.67
C SER A 140 15.70 -25.28 4.75
N SER A 141 16.25 -26.47 4.95
CA SER A 141 17.22 -26.77 6.01
C SER A 141 18.51 -25.92 5.93
N ALA A 142 18.94 -25.55 4.73
CA ALA A 142 20.12 -24.70 4.53
C ALA A 142 19.99 -23.32 5.20
N SER A 143 18.77 -22.78 5.35
CA SER A 143 18.49 -21.52 6.06
C SER A 143 18.83 -21.61 7.56
N LEU A 144 18.80 -22.80 8.14
CA LEU A 144 19.14 -23.06 9.55
C LEU A 144 20.57 -23.57 9.71
N SER A 145 21.48 -23.27 8.77
CA SER A 145 22.89 -23.64 8.92
C SER A 145 23.52 -22.97 10.16
N PRO A 146 24.57 -23.56 10.78
CA PRO A 146 25.23 -22.97 11.94
C PRO A 146 25.75 -21.56 11.69
N SER A 147 26.23 -21.26 10.48
CA SER A 147 26.69 -19.90 10.10
C SER A 147 25.54 -18.90 10.00
N SER A 148 24.40 -19.30 9.42
CA SER A 148 23.21 -18.46 9.31
C SER A 148 22.62 -18.16 10.70
N VAL A 149 22.51 -19.19 11.55
CA VAL A 149 22.03 -19.06 12.93
C VAL A 149 22.94 -18.14 13.75
N LYS A 150 24.27 -18.29 13.60
CA LYS A 150 25.23 -17.38 14.27
C LYS A 150 25.07 -15.95 13.81
N ALA A 151 24.98 -15.69 12.52
CA ALA A 151 24.81 -14.34 11.99
C ALA A 151 23.48 -13.71 12.49
N ALA A 152 22.40 -14.47 12.53
CA ALA A 152 21.11 -14.05 13.07
C ALA A 152 21.21 -13.72 14.57
N GLN A 153 21.91 -14.53 15.35
CA GLN A 153 22.15 -14.28 16.77
C GLN A 153 22.96 -13.00 16.99
N ASP A 154 24.05 -12.83 16.24
CA ASP A 154 24.90 -11.63 16.34
C ASP A 154 24.08 -10.37 16.05
N ALA A 155 23.14 -10.41 15.09
CA ALA A 155 22.21 -9.32 14.79
C ALA A 155 21.25 -9.04 15.97
N VAL A 156 20.75 -10.07 16.65
CA VAL A 156 19.93 -9.91 17.87
C VAL A 156 20.73 -9.24 18.99
N PHE A 157 21.95 -9.69 19.26
CA PHE A 157 22.80 -9.06 20.27
C PHE A 157 23.12 -7.60 19.94
N ALA A 158 23.45 -7.32 18.68
CA ALA A 158 23.68 -5.92 18.24
C ALA A 158 22.43 -5.06 18.44
N SER A 159 21.25 -5.61 18.18
CA SER A 159 19.99 -4.91 18.39
C SER A 159 19.70 -4.63 19.88
N LEU A 160 19.95 -5.59 20.77
CA LEU A 160 19.83 -5.41 22.22
C LEU A 160 20.75 -4.26 22.70
N ALA A 161 22.01 -4.29 22.27
CA ALA A 161 22.98 -3.24 22.61
C ALA A 161 22.55 -1.85 22.08
N ALA A 162 22.05 -1.77 20.85
CA ALA A 162 21.54 -0.52 20.25
C ALA A 162 20.34 0.07 21.01
N ASN A 163 19.56 -0.77 21.68
CA ASN A 163 18.45 -0.38 22.55
C ASN A 163 18.85 -0.21 24.03
N GLY A 164 20.15 -0.16 24.34
CA GLY A 164 20.66 0.06 25.70
C GLY A 164 20.47 -1.12 26.65
N LEU A 165 20.18 -2.32 26.14
CA LEU A 165 19.98 -3.52 26.93
C LEU A 165 21.31 -4.25 27.14
N ALA A 166 21.71 -4.40 28.39
CA ALA A 166 22.93 -5.11 28.75
C ALA A 166 22.72 -6.63 28.64
N VAL A 167 23.46 -7.27 27.76
CA VAL A 167 23.47 -8.74 27.65
C VAL A 167 24.43 -9.32 28.69
N PRO A 168 24.00 -10.26 29.55
CA PRO A 168 24.89 -10.92 30.49
C PRO A 168 26.09 -11.57 29.78
N SER A 169 27.30 -11.40 30.31
CA SER A 169 28.52 -11.98 29.70
C SER A 169 28.50 -13.51 29.62
N THR A 170 27.66 -14.17 30.43
CA THR A 170 27.42 -15.60 30.42
C THR A 170 26.49 -16.06 29.28
N LEU A 171 25.77 -15.12 28.65
CA LEU A 171 24.82 -15.41 27.56
C LEU A 171 25.54 -15.24 26.21
N THR A 172 26.22 -16.26 25.76
CA THR A 172 26.95 -16.26 24.48
C THR A 172 26.19 -16.95 23.35
N ASN A 173 25.13 -17.69 23.67
CA ASN A 173 24.28 -18.41 22.71
C ASN A 173 22.82 -18.36 23.18
N LEU A 174 21.94 -17.74 22.38
CA LEU A 174 20.51 -17.58 22.70
C LEU A 174 19.74 -18.90 22.69
N VAL A 175 20.20 -19.85 21.89
CA VAL A 175 19.52 -21.15 21.69
C VAL A 175 19.95 -22.15 22.75
N GLU A 176 21.24 -22.21 23.04
CA GLU A 176 21.84 -23.31 23.82
C GLU A 176 22.22 -22.93 25.25
N ALA A 177 22.30 -21.63 25.56
CA ALA A 177 22.74 -21.19 26.90
C ALA A 177 21.79 -21.73 28.00
N ALA A 178 22.35 -22.00 29.17
CA ALA A 178 21.54 -22.42 30.31
C ALA A 178 20.46 -21.41 30.67
N LEU A 179 19.20 -21.80 30.53
CA LEU A 179 18.02 -20.99 30.88
C LEU A 179 17.30 -21.66 32.07
N VAL A 180 17.14 -20.89 33.14
CA VAL A 180 16.30 -21.22 34.28
C VAL A 180 15.16 -20.24 34.30
N ALA A 181 13.97 -20.68 33.90
CA ALA A 181 12.81 -19.84 33.85
C ALA A 181 12.23 -19.62 35.26
N LYS A 182 11.76 -18.40 35.53
CA LYS A 182 11.07 -18.05 36.74
C LYS A 182 9.73 -18.81 36.87
N THR A 183 9.45 -19.31 38.08
CA THR A 183 8.15 -19.92 38.47
C THR A 183 7.68 -19.31 39.78
N SER A 184 6.56 -19.75 40.31
CA SER A 184 6.10 -19.36 41.66
C SER A 184 7.04 -19.75 42.79
N THR A 185 7.90 -20.76 42.57
CA THR A 185 8.81 -21.36 43.58
C THR A 185 10.29 -21.26 43.21
N GLN A 186 10.62 -20.76 42.00
CA GLN A 186 12.01 -20.70 41.53
C GLN A 186 12.28 -19.33 40.92
N THR A 187 13.42 -18.73 41.32
CA THR A 187 13.91 -17.50 40.71
C THR A 187 14.60 -17.82 39.38
N GLY A 188 14.33 -17.02 38.35
CA GLY A 188 15.01 -17.13 37.06
C GLY A 188 16.48 -16.75 37.13
N ASN A 189 17.30 -17.28 36.21
CA ASN A 189 18.72 -16.89 36.06
C ASN A 189 18.85 -15.57 35.29
N ASP A 190 20.09 -15.15 35.01
CA ASP A 190 20.34 -13.88 34.32
C ASP A 190 19.80 -13.83 32.89
N TYR A 191 19.69 -14.98 32.21
CA TYR A 191 19.01 -15.04 30.92
C TYR A 191 17.51 -14.74 31.07
N ASP A 192 16.83 -15.34 32.02
CA ASP A 192 15.40 -15.09 32.31
C ASP A 192 15.15 -13.65 32.76
N LYS A 193 16.03 -13.06 33.58
CA LYS A 193 15.96 -11.64 33.95
C LYS A 193 16.12 -10.69 32.76
N LEU A 194 16.98 -11.07 31.78
CA LEU A 194 17.07 -10.32 30.52
C LEU A 194 15.75 -10.37 29.77
N LEU A 195 15.06 -11.53 29.71
CA LEU A 195 13.75 -11.64 29.09
C LEU A 195 12.71 -10.75 29.76
N ASP A 196 12.70 -10.66 31.11
CA ASP A 196 11.86 -9.74 31.86
C ASP A 196 12.15 -8.27 31.47
N THR A 197 13.41 -7.91 31.37
CA THR A 197 13.83 -6.55 30.99
C THR A 197 13.42 -6.22 29.56
N VAL A 198 13.66 -7.13 28.63
CA VAL A 198 13.25 -7.02 27.23
C VAL A 198 11.75 -6.82 27.12
N ALA A 199 10.95 -7.59 27.87
CA ALA A 199 9.50 -7.54 27.84
C ALA A 199 8.92 -6.16 28.20
N VAL A 200 9.58 -5.40 29.05
CA VAL A 200 9.08 -4.09 29.55
C VAL A 200 9.78 -2.88 28.92
N THR A 201 10.84 -3.08 28.19
CA THR A 201 11.60 -1.98 27.55
C THR A 201 10.89 -1.48 26.31
N PRO A 202 10.48 -0.19 26.27
CA PRO A 202 9.84 0.36 25.07
C PRO A 202 10.86 0.53 23.93
N VAL A 203 10.39 0.29 22.70
CA VAL A 203 11.12 0.56 21.46
C VAL A 203 10.35 1.59 20.65
N ASN A 204 11.02 2.67 20.27
CA ASN A 204 10.44 3.67 19.39
C ASN A 204 10.66 3.26 17.93
N VAL A 205 9.58 3.26 17.15
CA VAL A 205 9.58 2.93 15.72
C VAL A 205 8.98 4.10 14.95
N LYS A 206 9.60 4.48 13.84
CA LYS A 206 9.14 5.54 12.95
C LYS A 206 8.59 4.96 11.65
N LEU A 207 7.33 5.23 11.33
CA LEU A 207 6.77 4.98 10.01
C LEU A 207 6.79 6.29 9.22
N ILE A 208 7.15 6.20 7.94
CA ILE A 208 7.06 7.31 6.97
C ILE A 208 6.08 6.83 5.92
N ALA A 209 4.85 7.36 5.95
CA ALA A 209 3.78 6.88 5.08
C ALA A 209 3.54 7.82 3.90
N LEU A 210 3.21 7.23 2.74
CA LEU A 210 2.87 7.89 1.49
C LEU A 210 1.62 7.23 0.90
N ASN A 211 0.81 7.97 0.14
CA ASN A 211 -0.30 7.45 -0.65
C ASN A 211 -0.47 8.26 -1.93
N ASP A 212 -1.16 7.68 -2.93
CA ASP A 212 -1.57 8.36 -4.15
C ASP A 212 -0.42 9.13 -4.84
N PHE A 213 0.72 8.45 -5.01
CA PHE A 213 1.90 9.05 -5.66
C PHE A 213 1.68 9.25 -7.16
N HIS A 214 0.96 8.31 -7.81
CA HIS A 214 0.58 8.40 -9.22
C HIS A 214 1.72 8.80 -10.15
N GLY A 215 2.88 8.16 -10.01
CA GLY A 215 4.01 8.42 -10.89
C GLY A 215 4.51 9.87 -10.96
N ASN A 216 4.17 10.72 -10.00
CA ASN A 216 4.54 12.14 -9.99
C ASN A 216 6.02 12.31 -9.62
N ILE A 217 6.92 11.86 -10.49
CA ILE A 217 8.36 11.95 -10.30
C ILE A 217 8.88 13.38 -10.43
N GLU A 218 8.24 14.21 -11.26
CA GLU A 218 8.51 15.65 -11.36
C GLU A 218 7.66 16.45 -10.37
N PRO A 219 8.05 17.69 -10.03
CA PRO A 219 7.19 18.60 -9.29
C PRO A 219 5.90 18.91 -10.05
N THR A 220 4.76 18.62 -9.45
CA THR A 220 3.46 18.98 -10.02
C THR A 220 3.25 20.49 -9.97
N SER A 221 2.42 21.03 -10.91
CA SER A 221 2.05 22.44 -10.87
C SER A 221 1.21 22.76 -9.63
N GLU A 222 1.30 23.98 -9.14
CA GLU A 222 0.59 24.39 -7.92
C GLU A 222 -0.92 24.29 -8.02
N THR A 223 -1.44 24.47 -9.21
CA THR A 223 -2.87 24.36 -9.52
C THR A 223 -3.37 22.92 -9.61
N ASN A 224 -2.45 21.95 -9.79
CA ASN A 224 -2.76 20.53 -9.94
C ASN A 224 -2.24 19.67 -8.75
N GLY A 225 -2.26 20.22 -7.51
CA GLY A 225 -1.85 19.49 -6.33
C GLY A 225 -0.40 19.72 -5.88
N GLY A 226 0.39 20.52 -6.62
CA GLY A 226 1.76 20.88 -6.24
C GLY A 226 1.86 21.99 -5.18
N SER A 227 0.81 22.24 -4.42
CA SER A 227 0.80 23.20 -3.31
C SER A 227 -0.09 22.75 -2.15
N VAL A 228 0.28 23.18 -0.95
CA VAL A 228 -0.52 22.97 0.28
C VAL A 228 -0.64 24.28 1.05
N VAL A 229 -1.61 24.35 1.96
CA VAL A 229 -1.79 25.50 2.85
C VAL A 229 -1.22 25.14 4.23
N LEU A 230 -0.21 25.88 4.66
CA LEU A 230 0.37 25.74 6.00
C LEU A 230 -0.46 26.55 7.01
N PRO A 231 -0.61 26.07 8.26
CA PRO A 231 -1.19 26.88 9.32
C PRO A 231 -0.32 28.12 9.60
N SER A 232 -0.90 29.30 9.51
CA SER A 232 -0.28 30.56 9.89
C SER A 232 -1.33 31.43 10.57
N GLY A 233 -0.96 32.35 11.45
CA GLY A 233 -1.89 33.12 12.28
C GLY A 233 -2.94 33.96 11.53
N GLY A 234 -3.71 33.36 10.62
CA GLY A 234 -4.73 33.96 9.76
C GLY A 234 -5.21 33.00 8.69
N ALA A 235 -5.34 33.47 7.44
CA ALA A 235 -5.89 32.72 6.31
C ALA A 235 -5.03 31.53 5.79
N GLY A 236 -3.95 31.17 6.49
CA GLY A 236 -3.01 30.17 6.03
C GLY A 236 -2.03 30.67 4.96
N GLN A 237 -0.91 30.00 4.81
CA GLN A 237 0.10 30.32 3.78
C GLN A 237 0.20 29.16 2.78
N ARG A 238 -0.07 29.43 1.52
CA ARG A 238 0.11 28.44 0.45
C ARG A 238 1.58 28.33 0.06
N VAL A 239 2.10 27.10 0.01
CA VAL A 239 3.50 26.80 -0.35
C VAL A 239 3.55 25.71 -1.43
N ALA A 240 4.55 25.78 -2.28
CA ALA A 240 4.79 24.77 -3.31
C ALA A 240 5.45 23.53 -2.71
N VAL A 241 4.94 22.34 -3.06
CA VAL A 241 5.37 21.04 -2.52
C VAL A 241 5.57 20.00 -3.61
N GLY A 242 6.16 18.85 -3.24
CA GLY A 242 6.22 17.66 -4.09
C GLY A 242 7.42 17.64 -5.04
N GLY A 243 7.45 16.55 -5.83
CA GLY A 243 8.57 16.16 -6.69
C GLY A 243 9.51 15.18 -5.99
N ALA A 244 9.80 14.07 -6.67
CA ALA A 244 10.50 12.92 -6.09
C ALA A 244 11.88 13.24 -5.50
N ALA A 245 12.65 14.14 -6.13
CA ALA A 245 13.96 14.53 -5.62
C ALA A 245 13.89 15.29 -4.28
N TYR A 246 12.83 16.06 -4.05
CA TYR A 246 12.57 16.73 -2.78
C TYR A 246 12.02 15.77 -1.73
N LEU A 247 11.10 14.88 -2.14
CA LEU A 247 10.57 13.80 -1.30
C LEU A 247 11.70 12.91 -0.77
N ALA A 248 12.66 12.55 -1.62
CA ALA A 248 13.83 11.76 -1.22
C ALA A 248 14.64 12.40 -0.09
N THR A 249 14.91 13.70 -0.18
CA THR A 249 15.61 14.45 0.87
C THR A 249 14.81 14.45 2.17
N LEU A 250 13.50 14.70 2.10
CA LEU A 250 12.65 14.67 3.29
C LEU A 250 12.67 13.29 3.96
N VAL A 251 12.43 12.22 3.18
CA VAL A 251 12.41 10.84 3.69
C VAL A 251 13.75 10.47 4.32
N LYS A 252 14.87 10.85 3.70
CA LYS A 252 16.23 10.65 4.25
C LYS A 252 16.41 11.34 5.60
N ASN A 253 15.96 12.60 5.70
CA ASN A 253 16.00 13.36 6.94
C ASN A 253 15.13 12.72 8.05
N LEU A 254 13.95 12.24 7.71
CA LEU A 254 13.06 11.56 8.65
C LEU A 254 13.63 10.20 9.12
N LYS A 255 14.19 9.41 8.18
CA LYS A 255 14.87 8.14 8.52
C LYS A 255 16.05 8.35 9.46
N ALA A 256 16.79 9.44 9.29
CA ALA A 256 17.94 9.79 10.16
C ALA A 256 17.54 10.10 11.63
N LYS A 257 16.28 10.48 11.89
CA LYS A 257 15.79 10.78 13.25
C LYS A 257 15.64 9.52 14.12
N ASN A 258 15.44 8.34 13.51
CA ASN A 258 15.28 7.08 14.23
C ASN A 258 15.79 5.92 13.37
N PRO A 259 16.78 5.13 13.82
CA PRO A 259 17.28 3.97 13.07
C PRO A 259 16.21 2.87 12.91
N ASN A 260 15.25 2.78 13.85
CA ASN A 260 14.11 1.88 13.74
C ASN A 260 13.01 2.56 12.89
N ASN A 261 13.17 2.55 11.57
CA ASN A 261 12.23 3.18 10.66
C ASN A 261 11.83 2.27 9.50
N ILE A 262 10.70 2.60 8.88
CA ILE A 262 10.23 1.99 7.63
C ILE A 262 9.43 3.02 6.84
N MET A 263 9.59 3.01 5.49
CA MET A 263 8.74 3.75 4.59
C MET A 263 7.66 2.81 4.03
N VAL A 264 6.40 3.25 4.10
CA VAL A 264 5.22 2.47 3.71
C VAL A 264 4.33 3.26 2.75
N GLY A 265 3.50 2.55 1.96
CA GLY A 265 2.54 3.15 1.05
C GLY A 265 1.12 2.63 1.26
N ALA A 266 0.11 3.44 0.88
CA ALA A 266 -1.30 3.06 0.93
C ALA A 266 -1.97 3.08 -0.47
N GLY A 267 -1.28 2.50 -1.47
CA GLY A 267 -1.78 2.31 -2.85
C GLY A 267 -1.65 3.53 -3.75
N ASP A 268 -1.95 3.32 -5.03
CA ASP A 268 -1.83 4.27 -6.13
C ASP A 268 -0.41 4.89 -6.21
N MET A 269 0.59 4.02 -6.10
CA MET A 269 1.98 4.41 -6.35
C MET A 269 2.23 4.65 -7.83
N VAL A 270 1.46 3.98 -8.69
CA VAL A 270 1.47 4.03 -10.15
C VAL A 270 0.04 4.21 -10.68
N GLY A 271 -0.09 4.37 -12.01
CA GLY A 271 -1.35 4.54 -12.73
C GLY A 271 -1.90 5.97 -12.68
N ALA A 272 -2.70 6.35 -13.67
CA ALA A 272 -3.08 7.76 -13.95
C ALA A 272 -1.88 8.72 -13.91
N SER A 273 -0.71 8.22 -14.26
CA SER A 273 0.59 8.86 -14.09
C SER A 273 0.84 9.95 -15.13
N PRO A 274 1.57 11.03 -14.76
CA PRO A 274 2.11 11.96 -15.73
C PRO A 274 2.95 11.27 -16.81
N PHE A 275 3.01 11.88 -17.99
CA PHE A 275 3.65 11.30 -19.18
C PHE A 275 5.08 10.81 -18.95
N ALA A 276 5.87 11.51 -18.11
CA ALA A 276 7.23 11.10 -17.79
C ALA A 276 7.32 9.71 -17.12
N SER A 277 6.28 9.25 -16.47
CA SER A 277 6.18 7.92 -15.86
C SER A 277 5.40 6.95 -16.74
N SER A 278 4.21 7.35 -17.22
CA SER A 278 3.32 6.46 -17.98
C SER A 278 3.93 5.94 -19.28
N ILE A 279 4.74 6.76 -19.99
CA ILE A 279 5.41 6.37 -21.23
C ILE A 279 6.35 5.15 -21.07
N THR A 280 6.78 4.87 -19.84
CA THR A 280 7.62 3.72 -19.50
C THR A 280 6.84 2.70 -18.67
N HIS A 281 5.51 2.66 -18.78
CA HIS A 281 4.65 1.78 -17.98
C HIS A 281 4.96 1.86 -16.47
N ASP A 282 5.15 3.09 -15.98
CA ASP A 282 5.45 3.42 -14.57
C ASP A 282 6.75 2.84 -13.99
N GLU A 283 7.64 2.31 -14.82
CA GLU A 283 8.99 1.92 -14.37
C GLU A 283 9.71 3.09 -13.68
N ALA A 284 9.47 4.31 -14.15
CA ALA A 284 10.03 5.53 -13.56
C ALA A 284 9.59 5.72 -12.10
N SER A 285 8.31 5.55 -11.81
CA SER A 285 7.77 5.62 -10.45
C SER A 285 8.41 4.56 -9.55
N ILE A 286 8.42 3.31 -10.02
CA ILE A 286 8.95 2.18 -9.23
C ILE A 286 10.45 2.34 -8.95
N ASP A 287 11.26 2.72 -9.96
CA ASP A 287 12.69 2.94 -9.77
C ASP A 287 12.98 4.07 -8.77
N VAL A 288 12.23 5.16 -8.86
CA VAL A 288 12.33 6.28 -7.93
C VAL A 288 11.95 5.85 -6.50
N LEU A 289 10.82 5.18 -6.32
CA LEU A 289 10.37 4.71 -5.00
C LEU A 289 11.31 3.64 -4.41
N ASN A 290 11.89 2.77 -5.25
CA ASN A 290 12.94 1.84 -4.85
C ASN A 290 14.15 2.55 -4.24
N GLN A 291 14.58 3.67 -4.84
CA GLN A 291 15.75 4.42 -4.38
C GLN A 291 15.44 5.34 -3.19
N ILE A 292 14.23 5.89 -3.09
CA ILE A 292 13.76 6.61 -1.89
C ILE A 292 13.66 5.65 -0.70
N GLY A 293 13.45 4.36 -0.98
CA GLY A 293 13.46 3.30 0.01
C GLY A 293 12.08 3.03 0.59
N LEU A 294 11.04 3.00 -0.26
CA LEU A 294 9.76 2.35 0.03
C LEU A 294 10.03 0.86 0.28
N GLU A 295 9.40 0.29 1.30
CA GLU A 295 9.60 -1.13 1.66
C GLU A 295 8.34 -1.97 1.47
N VAL A 296 7.16 -1.40 1.70
CA VAL A 296 5.87 -2.08 1.55
C VAL A 296 4.77 -1.09 1.25
N THR A 297 3.82 -1.49 0.40
CA THR A 297 2.62 -0.71 0.09
C THR A 297 1.42 -1.64 -0.10
N SER A 298 0.20 -1.16 0.17
CA SER A 298 -0.98 -1.80 -0.42
C SER A 298 -1.02 -1.54 -1.93
N VAL A 299 -1.83 -2.29 -2.65
CA VAL A 299 -2.27 -1.89 -3.99
C VAL A 299 -3.42 -0.90 -3.87
N GLY A 300 -3.51 0.09 -4.79
CA GLY A 300 -4.72 0.87 -5.01
C GLY A 300 -5.50 0.34 -6.21
N ASN A 301 -6.51 1.09 -6.64
CA ASN A 301 -7.26 0.72 -7.84
C ASN A 301 -6.41 0.92 -9.11
N HIS A 302 -5.56 1.93 -9.17
CA HIS A 302 -4.76 2.25 -10.35
C HIS A 302 -3.60 1.28 -10.59
N GLU A 303 -3.16 0.50 -9.62
CA GLU A 303 -2.27 -0.64 -9.86
C GLU A 303 -2.89 -1.71 -10.78
N PHE A 304 -4.22 -1.69 -10.99
CA PHE A 304 -4.93 -2.60 -11.88
C PHE A 304 -5.32 -1.97 -13.23
N ASP A 305 -4.96 -0.74 -13.55
CA ASP A 305 -5.29 -0.07 -14.83
C ASP A 305 -4.88 -0.92 -16.04
N HIS A 306 -3.69 -1.54 -15.97
CA HIS A 306 -3.16 -2.45 -17.00
C HIS A 306 -3.27 -3.94 -16.63
N GLY A 307 -4.04 -4.25 -15.60
CA GLY A 307 -4.37 -5.59 -15.15
C GLY A 307 -3.31 -6.28 -14.29
N ILE A 308 -3.74 -7.44 -13.73
CA ILE A 308 -2.93 -8.20 -12.75
C ILE A 308 -1.59 -8.70 -13.32
N THR A 309 -1.49 -8.95 -14.62
CA THR A 309 -0.25 -9.39 -15.25
C THR A 309 0.80 -8.28 -15.22
N GLU A 310 0.40 -7.05 -15.50
CA GLU A 310 1.26 -5.89 -15.43
C GLU A 310 1.66 -5.56 -13.98
N LEU A 311 0.72 -5.60 -13.03
CA LEU A 311 1.05 -5.46 -11.61
C LEU A 311 2.11 -6.49 -11.15
N LYS A 312 1.97 -7.75 -11.58
CA LYS A 312 2.98 -8.79 -11.28
C LYS A 312 4.32 -8.50 -11.96
N ARG A 313 4.33 -7.93 -13.18
CA ARG A 313 5.57 -7.46 -13.83
C ARG A 313 6.20 -6.33 -13.03
N GLN A 314 5.41 -5.35 -12.62
CA GLN A 314 5.89 -4.25 -11.78
C GLN A 314 6.48 -4.73 -10.47
N GLN A 315 5.90 -5.77 -9.83
CA GLN A 315 6.47 -6.39 -8.62
C GLN A 315 7.75 -7.17 -8.90
N ASN A 316 7.79 -7.97 -9.98
CA ASN A 316 8.82 -8.98 -10.16
C ASN A 316 9.90 -8.60 -11.20
N GLY A 317 9.67 -7.54 -11.93
CA GLY A 317 10.53 -7.12 -13.03
C GLY A 317 10.20 -7.81 -14.36
N GLY A 318 10.97 -7.45 -15.36
CA GLY A 318 10.83 -7.92 -16.74
C GLY A 318 10.35 -6.83 -17.70
N CYS A 319 10.60 -7.03 -18.97
CA CYS A 319 10.25 -6.07 -20.01
C CYS A 319 8.90 -6.41 -20.65
N TYR A 320 8.16 -5.39 -21.06
CA TYR A 320 6.91 -5.50 -21.78
C TYR A 320 7.06 -4.89 -23.20
N PRO A 321 6.50 -5.49 -24.24
CA PRO A 321 5.86 -6.80 -24.23
C PRO A 321 6.88 -7.91 -23.98
N ALA A 322 6.46 -9.01 -23.34
CA ALA A 322 7.33 -10.16 -23.03
C ALA A 322 7.93 -10.85 -24.28
N SER A 323 7.51 -10.47 -25.49
CA SER A 323 8.00 -10.96 -26.78
C SER A 323 9.40 -10.45 -27.18
N GLY A 324 10.04 -9.62 -26.35
CA GLY A 324 11.47 -9.35 -26.49
C GLY A 324 11.90 -8.29 -27.52
N THR A 325 11.00 -7.50 -28.08
CA THR A 325 11.38 -6.35 -28.91
C THR A 325 11.36 -5.09 -28.05
N VAL A 326 12.48 -4.82 -27.39
CA VAL A 326 12.64 -3.63 -26.53
C VAL A 326 13.24 -2.51 -27.34
N GLY A 327 12.72 -1.29 -27.24
CA GLY A 327 13.37 -0.09 -27.76
C GLY A 327 12.49 0.91 -28.50
N VAL A 328 11.19 0.66 -28.63
CA VAL A 328 10.27 1.61 -29.25
C VAL A 328 9.63 2.48 -28.17
N VAL A 329 10.07 3.74 -28.12
CA VAL A 329 9.52 4.73 -27.16
C VAL A 329 8.02 4.88 -27.38
N GLY A 330 7.24 4.78 -26.26
CA GLY A 330 5.77 4.83 -26.26
C GLY A 330 5.09 3.49 -26.52
N LYS A 331 5.85 2.42 -26.81
CA LYS A 331 5.31 1.05 -26.97
C LYS A 331 5.99 0.02 -26.12
N ASP A 332 7.25 0.25 -25.74
CA ASP A 332 8.08 -0.71 -25.03
C ASP A 332 8.49 -0.19 -23.66
N THR A 333 8.81 -1.11 -22.78
CA THR A 333 9.38 -0.90 -21.45
C THR A 333 10.88 -1.13 -21.42
N CYS A 334 11.53 -1.04 -20.27
CA CYS A 334 12.99 -1.22 -20.09
C CYS A 334 13.85 -0.20 -20.85
N LEU A 335 13.32 0.98 -21.12
CA LEU A 335 13.96 1.98 -21.99
C LEU A 335 15.20 2.62 -21.36
N VAL A 336 15.33 2.62 -20.02
CA VAL A 336 16.44 3.30 -19.34
C VAL A 336 17.70 2.45 -19.29
N ASN A 337 17.59 1.16 -18.98
CA ASN A 337 18.74 0.29 -18.76
C ASN A 337 18.67 -1.03 -19.56
N GLY A 338 17.73 -1.17 -20.48
CA GLY A 338 17.49 -2.42 -21.23
C GLY A 338 16.90 -3.54 -20.38
N THR A 339 16.73 -3.33 -19.07
CA THR A 339 16.14 -4.27 -18.12
C THR A 339 15.36 -3.50 -17.04
N PHE A 340 14.35 -4.14 -16.47
CA PHE A 340 13.62 -3.61 -15.34
C PHE A 340 13.60 -4.64 -14.20
N PRO A 341 14.19 -4.32 -13.03
CA PRO A 341 14.32 -5.28 -11.93
C PRO A 341 13.02 -5.47 -11.11
N GLY A 342 12.01 -4.64 -11.35
CA GLY A 342 10.78 -4.61 -10.57
C GLY A 342 10.89 -3.85 -9.25
N ALA A 343 9.81 -3.88 -8.49
CA ALA A 343 9.73 -3.25 -7.19
C ALA A 343 10.57 -4.01 -6.15
N LYS A 344 11.47 -3.32 -5.47
CA LYS A 344 12.17 -3.85 -4.28
C LYS A 344 11.24 -3.91 -3.07
N PHE A 345 10.29 -2.99 -3.01
CA PHE A 345 9.21 -3.01 -2.03
C PHE A 345 8.17 -4.08 -2.35
N LYS A 346 7.35 -4.44 -1.36
CA LYS A 346 6.30 -5.44 -1.54
C LYS A 346 4.93 -4.78 -1.72
N TYR A 347 4.23 -5.14 -2.78
CA TYR A 347 2.81 -4.90 -2.91
C TYR A 347 2.01 -5.92 -2.09
N LEU A 348 1.01 -5.47 -1.34
CA LEU A 348 0.15 -6.32 -0.51
C LEU A 348 -1.31 -6.27 -1.03
N THR A 349 -1.96 -7.44 -1.05
CA THR A 349 -3.33 -7.62 -1.58
C THR A 349 -4.16 -8.54 -0.70
N ALA A 350 -4.36 -8.21 0.57
CA ALA A 350 -5.06 -9.11 1.51
C ALA A 350 -6.50 -9.45 1.06
N ASN A 351 -7.20 -8.49 0.47
CA ASN A 351 -8.60 -8.64 0.03
C ASN A 351 -8.78 -8.83 -1.48
N VAL A 352 -7.70 -8.90 -2.28
CA VAL A 352 -7.79 -9.20 -3.71
C VAL A 352 -7.47 -10.66 -3.94
N VAL A 353 -8.49 -11.45 -4.25
CA VAL A 353 -8.45 -12.90 -4.28
C VAL A 353 -8.58 -13.39 -5.72
N ASP A 354 -7.67 -14.27 -6.12
CA ASP A 354 -7.79 -15.04 -7.35
C ASP A 354 -8.93 -16.06 -7.21
N THR A 355 -9.95 -15.95 -8.04
CA THR A 355 -11.16 -16.77 -7.94
C THR A 355 -10.91 -18.26 -8.21
N ALA A 356 -9.86 -18.60 -8.95
CA ALA A 356 -9.52 -19.98 -9.26
C ALA A 356 -8.81 -20.68 -8.08
N THR A 357 -8.00 -19.93 -7.32
CA THR A 357 -7.19 -20.48 -6.21
C THR A 357 -7.79 -20.21 -4.83
N GLY A 358 -8.67 -19.21 -4.71
CA GLY A 358 -9.21 -18.72 -3.44
C GLY A 358 -8.16 -18.04 -2.56
N LYS A 359 -7.00 -17.66 -3.10
CA LYS A 359 -5.89 -17.05 -2.37
C LYS A 359 -5.65 -15.60 -2.80
N PRO A 360 -5.09 -14.74 -1.94
CA PRO A 360 -4.64 -13.42 -2.35
C PRO A 360 -3.66 -13.49 -3.53
N VAL A 361 -3.79 -12.55 -4.47
CA VAL A 361 -2.99 -12.55 -5.72
C VAL A 361 -1.53 -12.18 -5.53
N LEU A 362 -1.22 -11.47 -4.44
CA LEU A 362 0.12 -11.19 -3.90
C LEU A 362 0.09 -11.46 -2.40
N ALA A 363 1.18 -11.15 -1.68
CA ALA A 363 1.21 -11.31 -0.23
C ALA A 363 0.11 -10.48 0.46
N ALA A 364 -0.55 -11.06 1.46
CA ALA A 364 -1.58 -10.35 2.24
C ALA A 364 -0.96 -9.43 3.30
N THR A 365 0.19 -9.84 3.85
CA THR A 365 0.84 -9.18 4.99
C THR A 365 2.34 -9.07 4.79
N TYR A 366 2.95 -8.14 5.51
CA TYR A 366 4.40 -7.97 5.61
C TYR A 366 4.78 -7.74 7.07
N ILE A 367 5.87 -8.31 7.53
CA ILE A 367 6.34 -8.17 8.93
C ILE A 367 7.71 -7.51 8.92
N LYS A 368 7.86 -6.42 9.67
CA LYS A 368 9.15 -5.77 9.93
C LYS A 368 9.48 -5.87 11.40
N ARG A 369 10.71 -6.30 11.70
CA ARG A 369 11.20 -6.42 13.07
C ARG A 369 12.13 -5.26 13.41
N PHE A 370 11.97 -4.72 14.63
CA PHE A 370 12.75 -3.61 15.17
C PHE A 370 13.26 -4.03 16.55
N GLY A 371 14.42 -4.66 16.58
CA GLY A 371 14.91 -5.23 17.82
C GLY A 371 13.93 -6.20 18.46
N THR A 372 13.45 -5.84 19.63
CA THR A 372 12.58 -6.69 20.45
C THR A 372 11.09 -6.60 20.11
N VAL A 373 10.71 -5.77 19.16
CA VAL A 373 9.32 -5.59 18.71
C VAL A 373 9.17 -5.85 17.22
N SER A 374 7.95 -6.12 16.78
CA SER A 374 7.61 -6.33 15.39
C SER A 374 6.35 -5.56 15.02
N VAL A 375 6.32 -5.06 13.78
CA VAL A 375 5.14 -4.44 13.18
C VAL A 375 4.68 -5.29 12.00
N GLY A 376 3.43 -5.70 12.03
CA GLY A 376 2.75 -6.40 10.93
C GLY A 376 1.95 -5.41 10.11
N PHE A 377 2.10 -5.46 8.79
CA PHE A 377 1.37 -4.64 7.83
C PHE A 377 0.36 -5.52 7.09
N ILE A 378 -0.86 -5.03 6.92
CA ILE A 378 -1.91 -5.66 6.12
C ILE A 378 -2.24 -4.69 4.99
N GLY A 379 -2.16 -5.12 3.72
CA GLY A 379 -2.43 -4.25 2.58
C GLY A 379 -3.77 -4.58 1.92
N LEU A 380 -4.59 -3.56 1.66
CA LEU A 380 -5.89 -3.71 1.03
C LEU A 380 -6.14 -2.61 -0.01
N THR A 381 -6.96 -2.95 -1.01
CA THR A 381 -7.63 -1.95 -1.86
C THR A 381 -9.12 -1.90 -1.55
N LEU A 382 -9.82 -0.89 -2.05
CA LEU A 382 -11.27 -0.78 -1.85
C LEU A 382 -12.02 -1.93 -2.54
N GLN A 383 -13.07 -2.41 -1.91
CA GLN A 383 -13.95 -3.47 -2.46
C GLN A 383 -14.53 -3.07 -3.83
N GLY A 384 -14.79 -1.77 -4.01
CA GLY A 384 -15.36 -1.21 -5.24
C GLY A 384 -14.40 -1.13 -6.44
N THR A 385 -13.15 -1.58 -6.35
CA THR A 385 -12.13 -1.47 -7.41
C THR A 385 -12.62 -1.98 -8.77
N SER A 386 -13.38 -3.06 -8.81
CA SER A 386 -13.90 -3.61 -10.07
C SER A 386 -14.86 -2.68 -10.82
N ALA A 387 -15.39 -1.64 -10.16
CA ALA A 387 -16.23 -0.61 -10.79
C ALA A 387 -15.42 0.65 -11.19
N LEU A 388 -14.14 0.71 -10.81
CA LEU A 388 -13.26 1.87 -11.03
C LEU A 388 -12.19 1.63 -12.09
N VAL A 389 -11.99 0.39 -12.52
CA VAL A 389 -10.98 0.02 -13.52
C VAL A 389 -11.60 -0.81 -14.64
N GLY A 390 -10.91 -0.87 -15.78
CA GLY A 390 -11.38 -1.68 -16.91
C GLY A 390 -11.61 -3.14 -16.52
N SER A 391 -12.76 -3.69 -16.88
CA SER A 391 -13.18 -5.04 -16.47
C SER A 391 -12.19 -6.15 -16.86
N THR A 392 -11.43 -5.95 -17.95
CA THR A 392 -10.37 -6.88 -18.39
C THR A 392 -9.19 -6.91 -17.43
N GLY A 393 -8.87 -5.79 -16.79
CA GLY A 393 -7.78 -5.68 -15.84
C GLY A 393 -7.98 -6.47 -14.55
N VAL A 394 -9.25 -6.68 -14.17
CA VAL A 394 -9.65 -7.36 -12.93
C VAL A 394 -10.38 -8.69 -13.17
N ALA A 395 -10.39 -9.19 -14.41
CA ALA A 395 -10.99 -10.47 -14.74
C ALA A 395 -10.38 -11.62 -13.92
N GLY A 396 -11.23 -12.47 -13.33
CA GLY A 396 -10.79 -13.57 -12.46
C GLY A 396 -10.38 -13.14 -11.03
N LEU A 397 -10.59 -11.88 -10.66
CA LEU A 397 -10.36 -11.36 -9.33
C LEU A 397 -11.67 -11.13 -8.58
N ARG A 398 -11.63 -11.30 -7.26
CA ARG A 398 -12.68 -10.92 -6.32
C ARG A 398 -12.09 -9.97 -5.28
N PHE A 399 -12.80 -8.90 -4.97
CA PHE A 399 -12.45 -7.91 -3.97
C PHE A 399 -13.32 -8.14 -2.74
N ASP A 400 -12.73 -8.67 -1.69
CA ASP A 400 -13.45 -9.01 -0.46
C ASP A 400 -13.65 -7.76 0.42
N GLU A 401 -14.65 -7.80 1.32
CA GLU A 401 -14.96 -6.70 2.23
C GLU A 401 -13.78 -6.41 3.15
N GLU A 402 -13.45 -5.13 3.30
CA GLU A 402 -12.21 -4.66 3.88
C GLU A 402 -12.12 -4.98 5.38
N SER A 403 -13.15 -4.65 6.16
CA SER A 403 -13.08 -4.76 7.63
C SER A 403 -13.00 -6.22 8.12
N ALA A 404 -13.72 -7.13 7.46
CA ALA A 404 -13.67 -8.56 7.76
C ALA A 404 -12.29 -9.13 7.46
N THR A 405 -11.72 -8.77 6.30
CA THR A 405 -10.38 -9.17 5.89
C THR A 405 -9.31 -8.63 6.85
N ILE A 406 -9.38 -7.34 7.21
CA ILE A 406 -8.47 -6.73 8.18
C ILE A 406 -8.51 -7.48 9.51
N ASN A 407 -9.70 -7.71 10.05
CA ASN A 407 -9.87 -8.35 11.35
C ASN A 407 -9.31 -9.77 11.36
N GLN A 408 -9.50 -10.52 10.27
CA GLN A 408 -8.94 -11.86 10.12
C GLN A 408 -7.41 -11.86 10.19
N TYR A 409 -6.75 -11.05 9.35
CA TYR A 409 -5.29 -11.00 9.32
C TYR A 409 -4.69 -10.35 10.57
N ALA A 410 -5.36 -9.35 11.16
CA ALA A 410 -4.93 -8.73 12.41
C ALA A 410 -4.94 -9.74 13.56
N ALA A 411 -5.97 -10.60 13.64
CA ALA A 411 -6.02 -11.67 14.63
C ALA A 411 -4.90 -12.70 14.43
N GLN A 412 -4.61 -13.09 13.17
CA GLN A 412 -3.49 -14.00 12.86
C GLN A 412 -2.14 -13.40 13.26
N LEU A 413 -1.89 -12.12 12.92
CA LEU A 413 -0.64 -11.44 13.27
C LEU A 413 -0.47 -11.36 14.79
N LYS A 414 -1.53 -11.00 15.54
CA LYS A 414 -1.46 -10.95 17.00
C LYS A 414 -1.26 -12.34 17.61
N ALA A 415 -1.91 -13.38 17.08
CA ALA A 415 -1.70 -14.76 17.51
C ALA A 415 -0.24 -15.24 17.26
N ASN A 416 0.40 -14.72 16.21
CA ASN A 416 1.82 -14.97 15.92
C ASN A 416 2.76 -14.03 16.71
N GLY A 417 2.28 -13.33 17.74
CA GLY A 417 3.09 -12.49 18.63
C GLY A 417 3.55 -11.16 18.05
N ILE A 418 2.94 -10.69 16.97
CA ILE A 418 3.28 -9.38 16.39
C ILE A 418 2.85 -8.26 17.34
N THR A 419 3.81 -7.36 17.65
CA THR A 419 3.66 -6.33 18.68
C THR A 419 2.61 -5.29 18.29
N ALA A 420 2.66 -4.79 17.04
CA ALA A 420 1.70 -3.81 16.52
C ALA A 420 1.22 -4.21 15.12
N VAL A 421 -0.02 -3.85 14.79
CA VAL A 421 -0.63 -4.09 13.48
C VAL A 421 -0.99 -2.76 12.84
N VAL A 422 -0.46 -2.53 11.65
CA VAL A 422 -0.69 -1.37 10.80
C VAL A 422 -1.44 -1.81 9.55
N VAL A 423 -2.54 -1.17 9.27
CA VAL A 423 -3.31 -1.38 8.04
C VAL A 423 -2.89 -0.33 7.01
N LEU A 424 -2.54 -0.78 5.82
CA LEU A 424 -2.30 0.04 4.64
C LEU A 424 -3.51 -0.18 3.72
N ILE A 425 -4.41 0.79 3.63
CA ILE A 425 -5.65 0.61 2.89
C ILE A 425 -5.85 1.69 1.82
N HIS A 426 -6.09 1.27 0.61
CA HIS A 426 -6.49 2.20 -0.44
C HIS A 426 -8.00 2.39 -0.45
N GLN A 427 -8.50 3.04 0.58
CA GLN A 427 -9.85 3.60 0.76
C GLN A 427 -9.73 4.77 1.73
N GLY A 428 -10.50 5.84 1.52
CA GLY A 428 -10.32 7.05 2.28
C GLY A 428 -11.59 7.76 2.69
N GLY A 429 -11.39 8.89 3.34
CA GLY A 429 -12.43 9.83 3.77
C GLY A 429 -12.28 11.21 3.17
N GLN A 430 -13.23 12.06 3.47
CA GLN A 430 -13.23 13.48 3.17
C GLN A 430 -13.05 14.26 4.46
N THR A 431 -12.44 15.45 4.40
CA THR A 431 -12.28 16.37 5.51
C THR A 431 -12.60 17.79 5.11
N THR A 432 -12.98 18.62 6.07
CA THR A 432 -13.13 20.06 5.89
C THR A 432 -11.92 20.87 6.38
N ALA A 433 -10.81 20.20 6.69
CA ALA A 433 -9.55 20.86 7.05
C ALA A 433 -9.09 21.79 5.91
N THR A 434 -8.64 22.99 6.26
CA THR A 434 -8.16 23.98 5.30
C THR A 434 -6.65 24.14 5.28
N THR A 435 -5.97 23.54 6.25
CA THR A 435 -4.52 23.56 6.39
C THR A 435 -4.00 22.16 6.67
N VAL A 436 -2.76 21.89 6.26
CA VAL A 436 -2.12 20.60 6.53
C VAL A 436 -1.90 20.37 8.02
N ASN A 437 -1.88 19.10 8.42
CA ASN A 437 -1.63 18.65 9.78
C ASN A 437 -2.67 19.14 10.81
N ASP A 438 -3.92 19.35 10.38
CA ASP A 438 -5.04 19.64 11.27
C ASP A 438 -5.47 18.37 12.00
N LYS A 439 -5.02 18.24 13.26
CA LYS A 439 -5.29 17.07 14.12
C LYS A 439 -6.68 17.05 14.74
N THR A 440 -7.48 18.08 14.51
CA THR A 440 -8.88 18.11 14.98
C THR A 440 -9.78 17.26 14.09
N CYS A 441 -9.29 16.92 12.88
CA CYS A 441 -9.98 16.05 11.93
C CYS A 441 -11.40 16.55 11.60
N PRO A 442 -11.57 17.81 11.19
CA PRO A 442 -12.89 18.43 11.06
C PRO A 442 -13.66 17.81 9.91
N GLY A 443 -14.94 17.48 10.16
CA GLY A 443 -15.85 17.02 9.12
C GLY A 443 -15.47 15.69 8.46
N LEU A 444 -14.69 14.82 9.14
CA LEU A 444 -14.33 13.51 8.58
C LEU A 444 -15.57 12.73 8.21
N SER A 445 -15.64 12.26 6.96
CA SER A 445 -16.78 11.54 6.38
C SER A 445 -16.29 10.56 5.30
N GLY A 446 -17.19 9.81 4.67
CA GLY A 446 -16.89 8.91 3.56
C GLY A 446 -16.71 7.45 3.95
N ASP A 447 -16.34 6.63 2.96
CA ASP A 447 -16.40 5.16 3.03
C ASP A 447 -15.40 4.52 3.99
N ILE A 448 -14.38 5.26 4.42
CA ILE A 448 -13.46 4.79 5.45
C ILE A 448 -14.14 4.60 6.81
N LEU A 449 -15.19 5.38 7.14
CA LEU A 449 -15.81 5.37 8.46
C LEU A 449 -16.49 4.04 8.81
N PRO A 450 -17.35 3.46 7.94
CA PRO A 450 -17.94 2.15 8.23
C PRO A 450 -16.91 1.03 8.35
N ILE A 451 -15.76 1.15 7.70
CA ILE A 451 -14.64 0.22 7.86
C ILE A 451 -14.03 0.38 9.26
N MET A 452 -13.64 1.62 9.61
CA MET A 452 -13.05 1.94 10.92
C MET A 452 -13.94 1.52 12.10
N ASP A 453 -15.27 1.70 11.98
CA ASP A 453 -16.24 1.34 13.01
C ASP A 453 -16.32 -0.16 13.31
N LYS A 454 -15.93 -1.01 12.33
CA LYS A 454 -15.95 -2.48 12.44
C LYS A 454 -14.59 -3.07 12.81
N LEU A 455 -13.51 -2.29 12.86
CA LEU A 455 -12.17 -2.81 13.17
C LEU A 455 -12.11 -3.34 14.62
N SER A 456 -11.43 -4.47 14.78
CA SER A 456 -11.17 -5.07 16.08
C SER A 456 -10.05 -4.35 16.84
N SER A 457 -9.95 -4.60 18.15
CA SER A 457 -8.88 -4.07 19.00
C SER A 457 -7.47 -4.52 18.61
N ASN A 458 -7.33 -5.49 17.71
CA ASN A 458 -6.05 -5.98 17.20
C ASN A 458 -5.39 -4.99 16.23
N VAL A 459 -6.13 -4.04 15.67
CA VAL A 459 -5.60 -2.99 14.78
C VAL A 459 -5.11 -1.80 15.60
N ASP A 460 -3.95 -1.28 15.28
CA ASP A 460 -3.32 -0.20 16.03
C ASP A 460 -3.24 1.13 15.24
N VAL A 461 -2.95 1.07 13.93
CA VAL A 461 -2.84 2.25 13.05
C VAL A 461 -3.44 1.91 11.69
N VAL A 462 -4.06 2.90 11.03
CA VAL A 462 -4.54 2.84 9.66
C VAL A 462 -3.91 3.97 8.85
N VAL A 463 -3.22 3.61 7.78
CA VAL A 463 -2.76 4.53 6.74
C VAL A 463 -3.66 4.33 5.53
N SER A 464 -4.32 5.38 5.09
CA SER A 464 -5.35 5.36 4.04
C SER A 464 -4.96 6.20 2.82
N GLY A 465 -5.71 6.07 1.72
CA GLY A 465 -5.47 6.77 0.46
C GLY A 465 -6.75 6.98 -0.34
N HIS A 466 -6.67 6.99 -1.69
CA HIS A 466 -7.76 7.02 -2.67
C HIS A 466 -8.47 8.36 -2.82
N THR A 467 -8.83 9.02 -1.74
CA THR A 467 -9.64 10.25 -1.80
C THR A 467 -8.82 11.51 -2.00
N HIS A 468 -7.49 11.40 -2.07
CA HIS A 468 -6.55 12.52 -2.22
C HIS A 468 -6.70 13.58 -1.11
N GLN A 469 -7.25 13.19 0.04
CA GLN A 469 -7.41 14.07 1.20
C GLN A 469 -6.23 13.93 2.18
N GLU A 470 -5.95 15.00 2.90
CA GLU A 470 -4.97 14.99 3.98
C GLU A 470 -5.69 15.06 5.32
N TYR A 471 -5.40 14.12 6.21
CA TYR A 471 -5.91 14.13 7.58
C TYR A 471 -5.05 13.31 8.54
N VAL A 472 -5.07 13.72 9.80
CA VAL A 472 -4.47 13.00 10.95
C VAL A 472 -5.51 12.93 12.07
N CYS A 473 -6.10 11.77 12.28
CA CYS A 473 -7.24 11.55 13.16
C CYS A 473 -6.95 10.51 14.24
N ASN A 474 -7.29 10.80 15.49
CA ASN A 474 -7.44 9.77 16.53
C ASN A 474 -8.91 9.32 16.55
N TYR A 475 -9.24 8.33 15.71
CA TYR A 475 -10.61 7.89 15.48
C TYR A 475 -11.12 6.95 16.58
N ASP A 476 -12.31 7.23 17.11
CA ASP A 476 -12.99 6.37 18.11
C ASP A 476 -13.62 5.17 17.38
N ALA A 477 -12.87 4.08 17.24
CA ALA A 477 -13.31 2.87 16.55
C ALA A 477 -14.30 2.07 17.43
N LYS A 478 -15.56 2.00 17.03
CA LYS A 478 -16.68 1.48 17.84
C LYS A 478 -16.47 0.03 18.26
N ALA A 479 -16.20 -0.87 17.33
CA ALA A 479 -16.01 -2.29 17.64
C ALA A 479 -14.69 -2.57 18.39
N ALA A 480 -13.64 -1.77 18.16
CA ALA A 480 -12.37 -1.88 18.85
C ALA A 480 -12.45 -1.43 20.32
N GLY A 481 -13.37 -0.53 20.65
CA GLY A 481 -13.47 0.10 21.97
C GLY A 481 -12.24 0.92 22.36
N LYS A 482 -11.46 1.39 21.38
CA LYS A 482 -10.25 2.21 21.54
C LYS A 482 -10.11 3.21 20.41
N LYS A 483 -9.27 4.22 20.63
CA LYS A 483 -8.84 5.11 19.54
C LYS A 483 -7.83 4.39 18.65
N ILE A 484 -8.02 4.50 17.35
CA ILE A 484 -7.10 4.04 16.31
C ILE A 484 -6.60 5.28 15.56
N LEU A 485 -5.29 5.40 15.39
CA LEU A 485 -4.70 6.45 14.58
C LEU A 485 -5.01 6.20 13.11
N LEU A 486 -5.66 7.16 12.46
CA LEU A 486 -6.00 7.14 11.03
C LEU A 486 -5.31 8.31 10.33
N THR A 487 -4.54 8.04 9.26
CA THR A 487 -3.82 9.07 8.51
C THR A 487 -3.99 8.92 7.00
N SER A 488 -3.93 10.04 6.29
CA SER A 488 -3.76 10.14 4.83
C SER A 488 -2.96 11.41 4.52
N THR A 489 -2.15 11.39 3.45
CA THR A 489 -1.14 12.44 3.18
C THR A 489 -1.48 13.35 2.00
N GLY A 490 -2.71 13.28 1.49
CA GLY A 490 -3.05 13.95 0.24
C GLY A 490 -2.60 13.10 -0.96
N PHE A 491 -1.82 13.65 -1.89
CA PHE A 491 -1.48 12.98 -3.14
C PHE A 491 -0.20 13.55 -3.78
N TYR A 492 0.31 12.88 -4.84
CA TYR A 492 1.41 13.29 -5.71
C TYR A 492 2.75 13.56 -4.99
N GLY A 493 2.94 12.91 -3.84
CA GLY A 493 4.17 13.10 -3.06
C GLY A 493 4.31 14.52 -2.48
N GLY A 494 3.22 15.25 -2.32
CA GLY A 494 3.20 16.60 -1.73
C GLY A 494 3.49 16.64 -0.24
N ALA A 495 3.23 15.54 0.46
CA ALA A 495 3.51 15.36 1.90
C ALA A 495 3.76 13.88 2.23
N VAL A 496 4.21 13.63 3.45
CA VAL A 496 4.28 12.30 4.07
C VAL A 496 3.70 12.35 5.48
N SER A 497 3.15 11.23 5.98
CA SER A 497 2.86 11.08 7.40
C SER A 497 4.09 10.56 8.14
N GLU A 498 4.63 11.36 9.06
CA GLU A 498 5.63 10.96 10.04
C GLU A 498 4.87 10.39 11.25
N ILE A 499 4.95 9.08 11.46
CA ILE A 499 4.23 8.37 12.52
C ILE A 499 5.25 7.78 13.49
N ASP A 500 5.22 8.23 14.73
CA ASP A 500 6.06 7.72 15.81
C ASP A 500 5.24 6.76 16.68
N LEU A 501 5.70 5.52 16.77
CA LEU A 501 5.12 4.47 17.61
C LEU A 501 6.04 4.19 18.79
N THR A 502 5.48 4.09 19.99
CA THR A 502 6.17 3.52 21.16
C THR A 502 5.59 2.13 21.39
N LEU A 503 6.42 1.11 21.19
CA LEU A 503 6.03 -0.30 21.28
C LEU A 503 6.71 -0.96 22.47
N GLN A 504 5.99 -1.84 23.16
CA GLN A 504 6.53 -2.62 24.27
C GLN A 504 6.21 -4.09 24.05
N PRO A 505 7.18 -5.02 24.09
CA PRO A 505 6.93 -6.43 23.77
C PRO A 505 5.78 -7.06 24.57
N SER A 506 5.66 -6.73 25.87
CA SER A 506 4.62 -7.28 26.76
C SER A 506 3.24 -6.62 26.66
N LYS A 507 3.16 -5.40 26.10
CA LYS A 507 1.92 -4.61 26.06
C LYS A 507 1.40 -4.32 24.65
N GLY A 508 2.24 -4.49 23.62
CA GLY A 508 1.94 -4.04 22.27
C GLY A 508 2.20 -2.54 22.07
N MET A 509 1.32 -1.84 21.39
CA MET A 509 1.45 -0.40 21.18
C MET A 509 1.08 0.35 22.46
N VAL A 510 2.01 1.18 22.95
CA VAL A 510 1.83 2.05 24.14
C VAL A 510 1.30 3.41 23.71
N SER A 511 1.84 3.97 22.64
CA SER A 511 1.39 5.23 22.06
C SER A 511 1.68 5.33 20.57
N SER A 512 0.91 6.16 19.88
CA SER A 512 1.15 6.56 18.49
C SER A 512 0.90 8.06 18.35
N VAL A 513 1.77 8.73 17.60
CA VAL A 513 1.64 10.15 17.25
C VAL A 513 1.97 10.30 15.77
N ALA A 514 1.14 11.04 15.05
CA ALA A 514 1.39 11.32 13.64
C ALA A 514 1.44 12.82 13.36
N ASN A 515 2.23 13.19 12.36
CA ASN A 515 2.27 14.51 11.77
C ASN A 515 2.28 14.38 10.24
N THR A 516 1.49 15.19 9.55
CA THR A 516 1.69 15.40 8.12
C THR A 516 2.82 16.38 7.91
N VAL A 517 3.85 15.94 7.20
CA VAL A 517 5.05 16.74 6.90
C VAL A 517 5.07 17.04 5.41
N PRO A 518 4.78 18.30 5.00
CA PRO A 518 4.78 18.67 3.59
C PRO A 518 6.20 18.69 3.00
N VAL A 519 6.33 18.27 1.76
CA VAL A 519 7.58 18.28 0.97
C VAL A 519 7.79 19.67 0.40
N ILE A 520 8.09 20.66 1.24
CA ILE A 520 8.22 22.07 0.82
C ILE A 520 9.52 22.26 0.04
N ARG A 521 9.39 22.70 -1.21
CA ARG A 521 10.53 22.96 -2.09
C ARG A 521 11.35 24.14 -1.61
N ALA A 522 12.69 24.04 -1.68
CA ALA A 522 13.58 25.15 -1.36
C ALA A 522 13.30 26.38 -2.26
N ALA A 523 13.50 27.59 -1.73
CA ALA A 523 13.31 28.85 -2.45
C ALA A 523 14.12 28.88 -3.76
N GLY A 524 13.56 29.42 -4.82
CA GLY A 524 14.18 29.51 -6.16
C GLY A 524 14.00 28.26 -7.03
N SER A 525 13.43 27.17 -6.50
CA SER A 525 13.17 25.92 -7.25
C SER A 525 11.83 25.91 -8.00
N TYR A 526 11.04 26.97 -7.91
CA TYR A 526 9.72 27.08 -8.52
C TYR A 526 9.35 28.54 -8.77
N THR A 527 8.48 28.75 -9.77
CA THR A 527 7.85 30.06 -10.03
C THR A 527 6.42 29.98 -9.50
N VAL A 528 6.09 30.77 -8.50
CA VAL A 528 4.79 30.76 -7.86
C VAL A 528 4.01 31.98 -8.28
N ALA A 529 2.88 31.79 -8.98
CA ALA A 529 2.01 32.91 -9.37
C ALA A 529 1.17 33.44 -8.21
N THR A 530 0.95 32.63 -7.15
CA THR A 530 -0.01 32.95 -6.08
C THR A 530 0.48 32.68 -4.65
N SER A 531 1.66 32.08 -4.43
CA SER A 531 2.17 31.82 -3.09
C SER A 531 3.34 32.74 -2.71
N ASN A 532 3.21 33.36 -1.55
CA ASN A 532 4.26 34.21 -0.95
C ASN A 532 5.21 33.33 -0.11
N ASN A 533 6.19 32.67 -0.76
CA ASN A 533 7.14 31.79 -0.04
C ASN A 533 8.35 32.51 0.54
N THR A 534 8.28 33.79 0.77
CA THR A 534 9.37 34.53 1.40
C THR A 534 9.55 34.21 2.88
N VAL A 535 8.52 33.67 3.53
CA VAL A 535 8.60 33.29 4.97
C VAL A 535 7.86 31.97 5.17
N ILE A 536 8.61 30.90 5.52
CA ILE A 536 8.03 29.63 5.96
C ILE A 536 7.66 29.74 7.44
N PRO A 537 6.41 29.41 7.85
CA PRO A 537 6.01 29.45 9.25
C PRO A 537 6.91 28.59 10.14
N THR A 538 7.10 29.02 11.41
CA THR A 538 7.85 28.25 12.41
C THR A 538 7.31 26.82 12.53
N GLY A 539 8.19 25.85 12.56
CA GLY A 539 7.85 24.42 12.60
C GLY A 539 7.85 23.72 11.25
N PHE A 540 7.94 24.46 10.14
CA PHE A 540 8.10 23.90 8.80
C PHE A 540 9.48 24.22 8.23
N THR A 541 9.98 23.33 7.37
CA THR A 541 11.29 23.47 6.73
C THR A 541 11.22 23.13 5.26
N THR A 542 11.99 23.85 4.45
CA THR A 542 12.18 23.49 3.03
C THR A 542 13.21 22.38 2.89
N VAL A 543 13.12 21.62 1.82
CA VAL A 543 14.09 20.59 1.45
C VAL A 543 14.72 20.89 0.09
N ALA A 544 16.00 20.56 -0.05
CA ALA A 544 16.72 20.63 -1.33
C ALA A 544 16.45 19.36 -2.17
N ARG A 545 16.79 19.40 -3.44
CA ARG A 545 16.73 18.22 -4.33
C ARG A 545 17.81 17.21 -3.95
N ASP A 546 17.46 15.95 -3.85
CA ASP A 546 18.42 14.85 -3.78
C ASP A 546 19.03 14.63 -5.17
N THR A 547 20.34 14.72 -5.28
CA THR A 547 21.05 14.70 -6.57
C THR A 547 20.98 13.35 -7.28
N VAL A 548 20.87 12.25 -6.55
CA VAL A 548 20.77 10.90 -7.11
C VAL A 548 19.41 10.69 -7.75
N ILE A 549 18.36 11.04 -7.00
CA ILE A 549 16.97 10.93 -7.51
C ILE A 549 16.73 11.95 -8.63
N ASP A 550 17.28 13.15 -8.54
CA ASP A 550 17.19 14.16 -9.59
C ASP A 550 17.80 13.70 -10.91
N ALA A 551 18.97 13.05 -10.85
CA ALA A 551 19.62 12.47 -12.02
C ALA A 551 18.80 11.31 -12.63
N LEU A 552 18.15 10.50 -11.80
CA LEU A 552 17.26 9.43 -12.25
C LEU A 552 16.01 9.99 -12.95
N VAL A 553 15.34 10.95 -12.31
CA VAL A 553 14.17 11.65 -12.89
C VAL A 553 14.54 12.28 -14.23
N THR A 554 15.71 12.95 -14.31
CA THR A 554 16.18 13.58 -15.55
C THR A 554 16.30 12.58 -16.70
N LYS A 555 16.73 11.33 -16.44
CA LYS A 555 16.80 10.28 -17.47
C LYS A 555 15.43 9.93 -18.03
N TYR A 556 14.44 9.69 -17.14
CA TYR A 556 13.08 9.35 -17.58
C TYR A 556 12.41 10.52 -18.32
N VAL A 557 12.58 11.73 -17.82
CA VAL A 557 12.08 12.95 -18.48
C VAL A 557 12.73 13.16 -19.84
N ALA A 558 14.00 12.83 -20.02
CA ALA A 558 14.65 12.92 -21.33
C ALA A 558 14.03 11.96 -22.36
N ILE A 559 13.70 10.73 -21.95
CA ILE A 559 13.01 9.75 -22.80
C ILE A 559 11.60 10.26 -23.15
N SER A 560 10.85 10.71 -22.16
CA SER A 560 9.50 11.22 -22.39
C SER A 560 9.48 12.43 -23.33
N LYS A 561 10.47 13.32 -23.25
CA LYS A 561 10.59 14.48 -24.15
C LYS A 561 10.79 14.08 -25.60
N ILE A 562 11.58 13.05 -25.87
CA ILE A 562 11.82 12.57 -27.26
C ILE A 562 10.51 12.06 -27.86
N ALA A 563 9.79 11.19 -27.16
CA ALA A 563 8.51 10.67 -27.61
C ALA A 563 7.41 11.73 -27.60
N GLY A 564 7.37 12.48 -26.49
CA GLY A 564 6.30 13.44 -26.23
C GLY A 564 6.32 14.66 -27.14
N SER A 565 7.48 15.04 -27.69
CA SER A 565 7.60 16.22 -28.53
C SER A 565 7.07 16.04 -29.97
N GLN A 566 6.70 14.81 -30.36
CA GLN A 566 6.13 14.56 -31.67
C GLN A 566 4.81 15.32 -31.84
N ALA A 567 4.74 16.23 -32.83
CA ALA A 567 3.51 16.94 -33.17
C ALA A 567 2.50 15.95 -33.75
N VAL A 568 1.30 15.94 -33.17
CA VAL A 568 0.17 15.07 -33.56
C VAL A 568 -1.02 15.85 -34.09
N GLY A 569 -1.01 17.17 -33.96
CA GLY A 569 -2.05 18.05 -34.49
C GLY A 569 -1.87 19.50 -34.06
N SER A 570 -2.93 20.28 -34.17
CA SER A 570 -2.97 21.68 -33.71
C SER A 570 -4.37 22.10 -33.30
N ILE A 571 -4.46 23.16 -32.48
CA ILE A 571 -5.71 23.77 -32.02
C ILE A 571 -5.76 25.26 -32.35
N THR A 572 -6.97 25.85 -32.45
CA THR A 572 -7.16 27.30 -32.73
C THR A 572 -7.25 28.12 -31.45
N ALA A 573 -7.63 27.54 -30.32
CA ALA A 573 -7.71 28.14 -28.99
C ALA A 573 -7.61 27.03 -27.93
N SER A 574 -7.40 27.38 -26.67
CA SER A 574 -7.39 26.43 -25.56
C SER A 574 -8.73 25.68 -25.45
N ILE A 575 -8.66 24.36 -25.29
CA ILE A 575 -9.80 23.47 -25.07
C ILE A 575 -9.69 22.91 -23.66
N THR A 576 -10.62 23.29 -22.78
CA THR A 576 -10.48 23.06 -21.35
C THR A 576 -11.60 22.20 -20.76
N ARG A 577 -11.31 21.59 -19.63
CA ARG A 577 -12.31 21.06 -18.71
C ARG A 577 -13.15 22.21 -18.14
N ALA A 578 -14.26 21.88 -17.48
CA ALA A 578 -15.00 22.86 -16.71
C ALA A 578 -14.34 23.10 -15.33
N PHE A 579 -14.39 24.36 -14.87
CA PHE A 579 -13.86 24.76 -13.56
C PHE A 579 -14.90 25.61 -12.82
N LEU A 580 -14.84 25.62 -11.50
CA LEU A 580 -15.64 26.54 -10.69
C LEU A 580 -15.29 27.99 -11.05
N PRO A 581 -16.25 28.93 -11.02
CA PRO A 581 -16.02 30.32 -11.35
C PRO A 581 -14.83 30.91 -10.55
N ASN A 582 -13.90 31.54 -11.26
CA ASN A 582 -12.69 32.16 -10.69
C ASN A 582 -11.82 31.20 -9.84
N SER A 583 -11.82 29.93 -10.19
CA SER A 583 -11.15 28.86 -9.45
C SER A 583 -10.40 27.95 -10.42
N THR A 584 -9.40 27.25 -9.88
CA THR A 584 -8.73 26.12 -10.54
C THR A 584 -9.34 24.78 -10.13
N THR A 585 -10.37 24.81 -9.29
CA THR A 585 -11.09 23.61 -8.88
C THR A 585 -11.96 23.11 -10.02
N ARG A 586 -11.77 21.85 -10.39
CA ARG A 586 -12.50 21.19 -11.46
C ARG A 586 -14.00 21.07 -11.11
N ASP A 587 -14.85 21.31 -12.10
CA ASP A 587 -16.30 21.19 -11.97
C ASP A 587 -16.86 20.07 -12.86
N GLU A 588 -17.15 18.91 -12.28
CA GLU A 588 -17.73 17.78 -13.00
C GLU A 588 -19.26 17.87 -13.14
N THR A 589 -19.86 18.92 -12.57
CA THR A 589 -21.31 19.17 -12.66
C THR A 589 -21.66 20.07 -13.86
N THR A 590 -20.66 20.51 -14.60
CA THR A 590 -20.80 21.43 -15.75
C THR A 590 -20.09 20.83 -16.98
N GLU A 591 -20.66 21.06 -18.16
CA GLU A 591 -20.08 20.64 -19.44
C GLU A 591 -18.73 21.31 -19.68
N GLY A 592 -17.76 20.50 -20.14
CA GLY A 592 -16.40 20.95 -20.46
C GLY A 592 -16.01 20.60 -21.90
N ALA A 593 -15.59 21.58 -22.68
CA ALA A 593 -15.26 21.44 -24.10
C ALA A 593 -14.20 20.33 -24.35
N MET A 594 -13.30 20.05 -23.38
CA MET A 594 -12.31 18.99 -23.53
C MET A 594 -12.95 17.59 -23.54
N GLY A 595 -13.95 17.37 -22.70
CA GLY A 595 -14.67 16.10 -22.70
C GLY A 595 -15.57 15.93 -23.93
N ASP A 596 -16.17 17.02 -24.43
CA ASP A 596 -16.93 16.99 -25.69
C ASP A 596 -16.02 16.63 -26.88
N LEU A 597 -14.79 17.18 -26.91
CA LEU A 597 -13.80 16.81 -27.92
C LEU A 597 -13.45 15.32 -27.85
N LEU A 598 -13.22 14.78 -26.65
CA LEU A 598 -12.95 13.36 -26.48
C LEU A 598 -14.11 12.47 -26.92
N ALA A 599 -15.34 12.86 -26.61
CA ALA A 599 -16.52 12.16 -27.15
C ALA A 599 -16.56 12.19 -28.70
N ASP A 600 -16.14 13.31 -29.33
CA ASP A 600 -16.00 13.37 -30.80
C ASP A 600 -14.94 12.40 -31.32
N THR A 601 -13.81 12.28 -30.61
CA THR A 601 -12.74 11.33 -30.98
C THR A 601 -13.19 9.89 -30.87
N TYR A 602 -13.99 9.54 -29.85
CA TYR A 602 -14.55 8.22 -29.70
C TYR A 602 -15.53 7.90 -30.81
N LEU A 603 -16.43 8.84 -31.14
CA LEU A 603 -17.37 8.67 -32.24
C LEU A 603 -16.66 8.39 -33.57
N ALA A 604 -15.59 9.15 -33.84
CA ALA A 604 -14.81 9.00 -35.05
C ALA A 604 -13.94 7.74 -35.05
N GLY A 605 -13.44 7.29 -33.87
CA GLY A 605 -12.47 6.21 -33.73
C GLY A 605 -13.07 4.82 -33.68
N VAL A 606 -14.40 4.65 -33.46
CA VAL A 606 -15.02 3.33 -33.36
C VAL A 606 -15.18 2.66 -34.72
N PRO A 607 -14.63 1.45 -34.93
CA PRO A 607 -14.85 0.69 -36.15
C PRO A 607 -16.33 0.39 -36.38
N GLY A 608 -16.81 0.59 -37.60
CA GLY A 608 -18.22 0.35 -37.98
C GLY A 608 -19.19 1.42 -37.49
N GLY A 609 -18.67 2.56 -36.98
CA GLY A 609 -19.42 3.75 -36.60
C GLY A 609 -20.36 3.58 -35.40
N ALA A 610 -20.88 4.69 -34.91
CA ALA A 610 -21.93 4.78 -33.89
C ALA A 610 -22.83 5.99 -34.20
N ASP A 611 -23.99 6.07 -33.56
CA ASP A 611 -24.91 7.22 -33.72
C ASP A 611 -24.41 8.46 -32.95
N PHE A 612 -23.81 8.25 -31.77
CA PHE A 612 -23.17 9.25 -30.96
C PHE A 612 -22.23 8.58 -29.93
N ALA A 613 -21.43 9.40 -29.22
CA ALA A 613 -20.57 8.95 -28.14
C ALA A 613 -20.83 9.72 -26.85
N LEU A 614 -20.45 9.12 -25.71
CA LEU A 614 -20.49 9.72 -24.37
C LEU A 614 -19.14 9.50 -23.66
N MET A 615 -18.69 10.55 -22.95
CA MET A 615 -17.47 10.58 -22.18
C MET A 615 -17.74 10.95 -20.73
N ASN A 616 -17.09 10.28 -19.74
CA ASN A 616 -17.18 10.68 -18.34
C ASN A 616 -16.16 11.79 -18.02
N PRO A 617 -16.54 12.80 -17.23
CA PRO A 617 -15.63 13.90 -16.92
C PRO A 617 -14.42 13.44 -16.13
N GLY A 618 -14.53 12.39 -15.30
CA GLY A 618 -13.46 11.81 -14.47
C GLY A 618 -12.23 11.38 -15.24
N SER A 619 -12.40 10.86 -16.43
CA SER A 619 -11.30 10.41 -17.30
C SER A 619 -10.53 11.53 -17.99
N VAL A 620 -11.06 12.77 -18.03
CA VAL A 620 -10.35 13.89 -18.67
C VAL A 620 -9.33 14.49 -17.68
N ARG A 621 -8.05 14.21 -17.83
CA ARG A 621 -7.04 14.54 -16.81
C ARG A 621 -6.33 15.88 -16.99
N ALA A 622 -6.26 16.42 -18.19
CA ALA A 622 -5.62 17.70 -18.50
C ALA A 622 -6.41 18.52 -19.52
N ASP A 623 -5.91 19.70 -19.84
CA ASP A 623 -6.46 20.63 -20.82
C ASP A 623 -5.51 20.77 -22.00
N LEU A 624 -6.02 21.01 -23.23
CA LEU A 624 -5.21 21.49 -24.33
C LEU A 624 -5.08 23.01 -24.24
N VAL A 625 -3.90 23.47 -23.85
CA VAL A 625 -3.60 24.88 -23.70
C VAL A 625 -3.00 25.42 -24.99
N TYR A 626 -3.65 26.46 -25.57
CA TYR A 626 -3.10 27.09 -26.76
C TYR A 626 -1.80 27.85 -26.43
N THR A 627 -0.71 27.42 -27.01
CA THR A 627 0.60 28.08 -26.88
C THR A 627 1.21 28.29 -28.25
N GLY A 628 1.86 29.44 -28.43
CA GLY A 628 2.59 29.77 -29.67
C GLY A 628 1.72 29.68 -30.93
N ASN A 629 1.89 28.62 -31.71
CA ASN A 629 1.16 28.36 -32.97
C ASN A 629 0.03 27.33 -32.82
N GLY A 630 -0.31 26.91 -31.57
CA GLY A 630 -1.35 25.94 -31.29
C GLY A 630 -0.95 24.48 -31.58
N THR A 631 0.34 24.19 -31.75
CA THR A 631 0.81 22.79 -31.92
C THR A 631 0.43 21.95 -30.72
N VAL A 632 -0.11 20.75 -30.97
CA VAL A 632 -0.43 19.72 -29.99
C VAL A 632 0.53 18.56 -30.17
N THR A 633 1.13 18.13 -29.07
CA THR A 633 2.12 17.05 -29.06
C THR A 633 1.52 15.76 -28.54
N PHE A 634 2.22 14.65 -28.77
CA PHE A 634 1.85 13.33 -28.22
C PHE A 634 1.71 13.39 -26.68
N SER A 635 2.64 14.08 -26.00
CA SER A 635 2.60 14.18 -24.53
C SER A 635 1.37 14.95 -24.02
N ASP A 636 0.87 15.92 -24.78
CA ASP A 636 -0.35 16.64 -24.42
C ASP A 636 -1.54 15.68 -24.39
N LEU A 637 -1.70 14.85 -25.44
CA LEU A 637 -2.80 13.89 -25.53
C LEU A 637 -2.71 12.79 -24.50
N ALA A 638 -1.52 12.20 -24.31
CA ALA A 638 -1.28 11.15 -23.32
C ALA A 638 -1.49 11.64 -21.87
N THR A 639 -1.27 12.93 -21.61
CA THR A 639 -1.57 13.53 -20.30
C THR A 639 -3.06 13.70 -20.08
N ILE A 640 -3.85 13.87 -21.14
CA ILE A 640 -5.31 14.02 -21.07
C ILE A 640 -5.99 12.66 -20.86
N GLU A 641 -5.57 11.62 -21.57
CA GLU A 641 -6.09 10.24 -21.51
C GLU A 641 -4.99 9.24 -21.15
N PRO A 642 -4.59 9.16 -19.86
CA PRO A 642 -3.46 8.31 -19.45
C PRO A 642 -3.83 6.85 -19.15
N PHE A 643 -5.12 6.45 -19.26
CA PHE A 643 -5.61 5.17 -18.73
C PHE A 643 -5.46 3.98 -19.68
N GLY A 644 -5.37 4.23 -21.00
CA GLY A 644 -5.31 3.17 -22.02
C GLY A 644 -6.61 2.36 -22.09
N ASN A 645 -7.76 3.02 -21.93
CA ASN A 645 -9.05 2.38 -22.16
C ASN A 645 -9.20 2.00 -23.64
N THR A 646 -9.98 0.96 -23.92
CA THR A 646 -10.42 0.65 -25.27
C THR A 646 -11.74 1.35 -25.59
N LEU A 647 -12.00 1.64 -26.86
CA LEU A 647 -13.31 2.11 -27.30
C LEU A 647 -14.29 0.93 -27.33
N VAL A 648 -15.49 1.17 -26.82
CA VAL A 648 -16.58 0.20 -26.75
C VAL A 648 -17.79 0.73 -27.49
N THR A 649 -18.47 -0.12 -28.26
CA THR A 649 -19.82 0.19 -28.79
C THR A 649 -20.86 -0.70 -28.12
N LEU A 650 -22.06 -0.14 -27.91
CA LEU A 650 -23.20 -0.85 -27.35
C LEU A 650 -24.50 -0.26 -27.90
N ASN A 651 -25.58 -1.01 -27.80
CA ASN A 651 -26.91 -0.58 -28.24
C ASN A 651 -27.79 -0.29 -27.02
N LEU A 652 -28.44 0.90 -27.03
CA LEU A 652 -29.48 1.27 -26.06
C LEU A 652 -30.72 1.77 -26.80
N THR A 653 -31.92 1.50 -26.26
CA THR A 653 -33.13 2.19 -26.70
C THR A 653 -33.14 3.65 -26.27
N GLY A 654 -33.93 4.49 -26.95
CA GLY A 654 -34.04 5.90 -26.53
C GLY A 654 -34.53 6.09 -25.10
N ALA A 655 -35.42 5.20 -24.62
CA ALA A 655 -35.84 5.19 -23.21
C ALA A 655 -34.68 4.89 -22.26
N GLN A 656 -33.80 3.94 -22.62
CA GLN A 656 -32.60 3.61 -21.84
C GLN A 656 -31.57 4.76 -21.88
N ILE A 657 -31.48 5.51 -22.99
CA ILE A 657 -30.60 6.69 -23.07
C ILE A 657 -31.06 7.78 -22.11
N VAL A 658 -32.37 8.08 -22.06
CA VAL A 658 -32.92 9.00 -21.05
C VAL A 658 -32.60 8.49 -19.65
N ARG A 659 -32.80 7.19 -19.40
CA ARG A 659 -32.51 6.58 -18.11
C ARG A 659 -31.02 6.69 -17.74
N LEU A 660 -30.13 6.50 -18.70
CA LEU A 660 -28.69 6.67 -18.53
C LEU A 660 -28.33 8.10 -18.12
N LEU A 661 -28.88 9.08 -18.83
CA LEU A 661 -28.62 10.49 -18.56
C LEU A 661 -29.18 10.93 -17.20
N GLU A 662 -30.28 10.38 -16.72
CA GLU A 662 -30.80 10.64 -15.37
C GLU A 662 -29.87 10.13 -14.25
N GLN A 663 -29.08 9.08 -14.50
CA GLN A 663 -28.08 8.59 -13.53
C GLN A 663 -27.04 9.62 -13.14
N GLN A 664 -26.85 10.69 -13.91
CA GLN A 664 -25.98 11.81 -13.61
C GLN A 664 -26.31 12.48 -12.26
N TRP A 665 -27.58 12.46 -11.86
CA TRP A 665 -28.11 13.16 -10.68
C TRP A 665 -28.81 12.24 -9.68
N GLU A 666 -28.82 10.96 -9.90
CA GLU A 666 -29.33 9.96 -8.97
C GLU A 666 -28.27 9.44 -8.00
N SER A 667 -28.71 8.81 -6.93
CA SER A 667 -27.79 8.15 -6.00
C SER A 667 -27.03 6.99 -6.71
N PRO A 668 -25.68 6.90 -6.53
CA PRO A 668 -24.81 7.69 -5.68
C PRO A 668 -24.18 8.94 -6.37
N ASN A 669 -24.40 9.19 -7.67
CA ASN A 669 -23.75 10.28 -8.39
C ASN A 669 -24.20 11.68 -7.89
N ASN A 670 -25.41 11.81 -7.37
CA ASN A 670 -25.95 13.04 -6.79
C ASN A 670 -25.13 13.61 -5.61
N THR A 671 -24.34 12.79 -4.94
CA THR A 671 -23.47 13.19 -3.84
C THR A 671 -21.99 13.16 -4.19
N ALA A 672 -21.65 12.62 -5.37
CA ALA A 672 -20.27 12.43 -5.78
C ALA A 672 -19.51 13.75 -5.97
N LYS A 673 -20.18 14.76 -6.54
CA LYS A 673 -19.61 16.09 -6.78
C LYS A 673 -20.66 17.16 -6.53
N THR A 674 -20.21 18.30 -6.00
CA THR A 674 -21.05 19.47 -5.74
C THR A 674 -20.30 20.74 -6.17
N ASN A 675 -20.94 21.56 -6.97
CA ASN A 675 -20.44 22.89 -7.27
C ASN A 675 -20.78 23.82 -6.09
N SER A 676 -19.77 24.23 -5.33
CA SER A 676 -19.94 25.05 -4.13
C SER A 676 -20.48 26.47 -4.41
N VAL A 677 -20.42 26.94 -5.67
CA VAL A 677 -20.88 28.29 -6.07
C VAL A 677 -22.32 28.24 -6.56
N THR A 678 -22.66 27.25 -7.38
CA THR A 678 -23.99 27.16 -8.02
C THR A 678 -24.92 26.16 -7.33
N GLY A 679 -24.44 25.38 -6.37
CA GLY A 679 -25.19 24.30 -5.74
C GLY A 679 -25.52 23.14 -6.68
N ALA A 680 -25.02 23.13 -7.92
CA ALA A 680 -25.20 22.01 -8.83
C ALA A 680 -24.53 20.76 -8.27
N VAL A 681 -25.17 19.62 -8.45
CA VAL A 681 -24.70 18.33 -7.98
C VAL A 681 -24.72 17.32 -9.12
N GLY A 682 -23.94 16.25 -8.99
CA GLY A 682 -23.93 15.16 -9.94
C GLY A 682 -22.64 15.09 -10.75
N ARG A 683 -22.65 14.22 -11.75
CA ARG A 683 -21.52 13.94 -12.63
C ARG A 683 -22.01 13.92 -14.07
N LEU A 684 -21.63 14.93 -14.85
CA LEU A 684 -22.21 15.19 -16.17
C LEU A 684 -21.47 14.37 -17.25
N LEU A 685 -22.16 13.49 -17.97
CA LEU A 685 -21.66 12.82 -19.17
C LEU A 685 -21.56 13.84 -20.33
N LEU A 686 -20.41 13.84 -20.99
CA LEU A 686 -20.08 14.77 -22.05
C LEU A 686 -20.39 14.11 -23.41
N PRO A 687 -21.30 14.69 -24.23
CA PRO A 687 -21.77 14.08 -25.46
C PRO A 687 -20.88 14.43 -26.66
N SER A 688 -20.85 13.56 -27.68
CA SER A 688 -20.27 13.88 -28.98
C SER A 688 -21.15 14.84 -29.80
N GLN A 689 -20.58 15.37 -30.85
CA GLN A 689 -21.30 16.19 -31.80
C GLN A 689 -22.60 15.53 -32.28
N GLY A 690 -23.64 16.30 -32.39
CA GLY A 690 -24.96 15.89 -32.81
C GLY A 690 -25.92 15.55 -31.67
N LEU A 691 -25.46 15.07 -30.53
CA LEU A 691 -26.30 14.82 -29.35
C LEU A 691 -26.42 16.09 -28.50
N THR A 692 -27.67 16.56 -28.29
CA THR A 692 -27.98 17.75 -27.47
C THR A 692 -29.16 17.46 -26.56
N TYR A 693 -29.17 18.08 -25.37
CA TYR A 693 -30.31 18.01 -24.46
C TYR A 693 -30.35 19.19 -23.49
N THR A 694 -31.51 19.35 -22.87
CA THR A 694 -31.72 20.34 -21.80
C THR A 694 -32.08 19.60 -20.51
N TYR A 695 -31.54 20.06 -19.40
CA TYR A 695 -31.97 19.58 -18.08
C TYR A 695 -32.42 20.73 -17.17
N ASP A 696 -33.35 20.42 -16.27
CA ASP A 696 -33.89 21.40 -15.30
C ASP A 696 -33.22 21.18 -13.93
N ASN A 697 -32.41 22.13 -13.50
CA ASN A 697 -31.68 22.04 -12.24
C ASN A 697 -32.58 22.26 -11.01
N ASN A 698 -33.80 22.78 -11.18
CA ASN A 698 -34.79 22.93 -10.12
C ASN A 698 -35.48 21.61 -9.76
N GLN A 699 -35.40 20.59 -10.63
CA GLN A 699 -35.89 19.25 -10.26
C GLN A 699 -34.97 18.63 -9.21
N PRO A 700 -35.54 17.87 -8.24
CA PRO A 700 -34.73 17.32 -7.14
C PRO A 700 -33.55 16.48 -7.65
N ALA A 701 -32.37 16.83 -7.19
CA ALA A 701 -31.26 15.89 -7.19
C ALA A 701 -31.35 14.99 -5.96
N GLY A 702 -30.80 13.81 -6.02
CA GLY A 702 -30.84 12.89 -4.90
C GLY A 702 -31.95 11.85 -4.98
N ALA A 703 -32.61 11.76 -6.13
CA ALA A 703 -33.53 10.68 -6.41
C ALA A 703 -32.86 9.33 -6.23
N ALA A 704 -33.59 8.36 -5.67
CA ALA A 704 -33.16 6.96 -5.70
C ALA A 704 -32.99 6.51 -7.15
N SER A 705 -32.20 5.48 -7.37
CA SER A 705 -31.99 4.90 -8.69
C SER A 705 -33.33 4.61 -9.38
N GLY A 706 -33.49 5.08 -10.62
CA GLY A 706 -34.74 4.97 -11.39
C GLY A 706 -35.78 6.08 -11.17
N GLN A 707 -35.48 7.09 -10.37
CA GLN A 707 -36.40 8.14 -9.97
C GLN A 707 -36.04 9.53 -10.55
N GLY A 708 -34.95 9.65 -11.32
CA GLY A 708 -34.55 10.94 -11.94
C GLY A 708 -35.55 11.43 -12.98
N ASN A 709 -35.73 12.76 -13.07
CA ASN A 709 -36.61 13.43 -14.04
C ASN A 709 -36.11 14.83 -14.42
N ARG A 710 -34.79 15.01 -14.47
CA ARG A 710 -34.17 16.30 -14.82
C ARG A 710 -34.12 16.57 -16.31
N ILE A 711 -34.09 15.57 -17.16
CA ILE A 711 -34.09 15.72 -18.62
C ILE A 711 -35.43 16.31 -19.08
N VAL A 712 -35.39 17.50 -19.68
CA VAL A 712 -36.60 18.16 -20.17
C VAL A 712 -37.15 17.38 -21.38
N ALA A 713 -38.38 16.93 -21.29
CA ALA A 713 -39.04 16.13 -22.32
C ALA A 713 -38.96 16.77 -23.72
N GLY A 714 -38.60 15.95 -24.72
CA GLY A 714 -38.47 16.40 -26.11
C GLY A 714 -37.25 17.26 -26.47
N THR A 715 -36.38 17.52 -25.50
CA THR A 715 -35.12 18.29 -25.75
C THR A 715 -33.94 17.39 -26.08
N LEU A 716 -34.00 16.11 -25.74
CA LEU A 716 -32.96 15.16 -26.13
C LEU A 716 -33.05 14.86 -27.62
N LYS A 717 -32.07 15.35 -28.39
CA LYS A 717 -32.05 15.29 -29.85
C LYS A 717 -30.73 14.77 -30.36
N LEU A 718 -30.80 14.00 -31.45
CA LEU A 718 -29.65 13.59 -32.25
C LEU A 718 -29.77 14.25 -33.64
N ASN A 719 -28.77 15.06 -34.00
CA ASN A 719 -28.75 15.83 -35.25
C ASN A 719 -30.06 16.63 -35.44
N GLY A 720 -30.57 17.24 -34.36
CA GLY A 720 -31.77 18.06 -34.32
C GLY A 720 -33.09 17.26 -34.29
N VAL A 721 -33.05 15.94 -34.43
CA VAL A 721 -34.24 15.07 -34.38
C VAL A 721 -34.36 14.48 -32.94
N ALA A 722 -35.58 14.57 -32.38
CA ALA A 722 -35.85 14.03 -31.05
C ALA A 722 -35.57 12.52 -31.00
N ILE A 723 -34.92 12.07 -29.91
CA ILE A 723 -34.71 10.67 -29.66
C ILE A 723 -36.04 9.96 -29.48
N ASP A 724 -36.27 8.92 -30.30
CA ASP A 724 -37.44 8.04 -30.20
C ASP A 724 -37.20 7.02 -29.06
N PRO A 725 -38.06 6.99 -28.02
CA PRO A 725 -37.91 6.07 -26.90
C PRO A 725 -37.84 4.59 -27.28
N ALA A 726 -38.51 4.19 -28.37
CA ALA A 726 -38.59 2.79 -28.82
C ALA A 726 -37.42 2.41 -29.76
N LYS A 727 -36.81 3.37 -30.43
CA LYS A 727 -35.71 3.13 -31.37
C LYS A 727 -34.42 2.78 -30.64
N THR A 728 -33.67 1.82 -31.19
CA THR A 728 -32.34 1.45 -30.74
C THR A 728 -31.29 2.30 -31.43
N TYR A 729 -30.33 2.78 -30.62
CA TYR A 729 -29.20 3.60 -31.06
C TYR A 729 -27.89 2.89 -30.67
N LYS A 730 -26.89 2.93 -31.55
CA LYS A 730 -25.55 2.44 -31.30
C LYS A 730 -24.71 3.56 -30.70
N ILE A 731 -24.19 3.35 -29.51
CA ILE A 731 -23.45 4.34 -28.75
C ILE A 731 -21.98 3.93 -28.70
N ALA A 732 -21.06 4.89 -28.79
CA ALA A 732 -19.64 4.72 -28.51
C ALA A 732 -19.30 5.30 -27.13
N THR A 733 -18.36 4.65 -26.44
CA THR A 733 -17.82 5.11 -25.17
C THR A 733 -16.48 4.41 -24.90
N ASN A 734 -15.85 4.69 -23.75
CA ASN A 734 -14.66 3.93 -23.31
C ASN A 734 -15.04 2.64 -22.55
N SER A 735 -14.06 1.75 -22.41
CA SER A 735 -14.26 0.46 -21.72
C SER A 735 -14.60 0.63 -20.23
N PHE A 736 -14.16 1.71 -19.60
CA PHE A 736 -14.52 2.03 -18.21
C PHE A 736 -16.03 2.22 -18.02
N LEU A 737 -16.70 2.96 -18.92
CA LEU A 737 -18.14 3.17 -18.87
C LEU A 737 -18.95 2.02 -19.44
N GLY A 738 -18.50 1.43 -20.55
CA GLY A 738 -19.30 0.50 -21.38
C GLY A 738 -19.24 -0.96 -20.97
N THR A 739 -18.36 -1.33 -20.02
CA THR A 739 -18.14 -2.74 -19.63
C THR A 739 -18.29 -2.96 -18.12
N GLY A 740 -18.22 -4.19 -17.68
CA GLY A 740 -18.25 -4.54 -16.24
C GLY A 740 -19.60 -4.18 -15.59
N THR A 741 -19.56 -3.37 -14.55
CA THR A 741 -20.75 -2.86 -13.83
C THR A 741 -21.15 -1.45 -14.26
N GLY A 742 -20.41 -0.83 -15.17
CA GLY A 742 -20.55 0.56 -15.58
C GLY A 742 -19.76 1.50 -14.66
N GLY A 743 -18.68 2.11 -15.18
CA GLY A 743 -17.86 3.06 -14.42
C GLY A 743 -18.65 4.28 -13.98
N ASP A 744 -18.17 4.93 -12.92
CA ASP A 744 -18.81 6.12 -12.35
C ASP A 744 -20.31 5.94 -12.03
N ASN A 745 -20.74 4.70 -11.74
CA ASN A 745 -22.14 4.32 -11.46
C ASN A 745 -23.12 4.50 -12.63
N PHE A 746 -22.62 4.62 -13.88
CA PHE A 746 -23.46 4.64 -15.09
C PHE A 746 -23.87 3.22 -15.50
N THR A 747 -24.54 2.54 -14.61
CA THR A 747 -24.85 1.09 -14.71
C THR A 747 -25.70 0.73 -15.92
N VAL A 748 -26.50 1.65 -16.45
CA VAL A 748 -27.38 1.38 -17.60
C VAL A 748 -26.61 0.91 -18.83
N MET A 749 -25.41 1.46 -19.09
CA MET A 749 -24.59 1.04 -20.23
C MET A 749 -24.23 -0.46 -20.13
N ALA A 750 -23.72 -0.87 -19.00
CA ALA A 750 -23.23 -2.23 -18.82
C ALA A 750 -24.35 -3.27 -18.55
N THR A 751 -25.45 -2.86 -17.86
CA THR A 751 -26.50 -3.80 -17.41
C THR A 751 -27.70 -3.88 -18.34
N GLN A 752 -27.98 -2.84 -19.11
CA GLN A 752 -29.10 -2.76 -20.05
C GLN A 752 -28.67 -2.66 -21.52
N GLY A 753 -27.38 -2.39 -21.76
CA GLY A 753 -26.81 -2.38 -23.10
C GLY A 753 -26.84 -3.77 -23.75
N SER A 754 -27.06 -3.80 -25.04
CA SER A 754 -26.98 -5.02 -25.88
C SER A 754 -25.91 -4.85 -26.94
N ASN A 755 -25.42 -5.96 -27.52
CA ASN A 755 -24.35 -5.96 -28.53
C ASN A 755 -23.10 -5.19 -28.09
N ILE A 756 -22.72 -5.33 -26.81
CA ILE A 756 -21.53 -4.68 -26.27
C ILE A 756 -20.30 -5.28 -26.97
N LEU A 757 -19.54 -4.42 -27.65
CA LEU A 757 -18.35 -4.79 -28.41
C LEU A 757 -17.17 -3.92 -27.98
N ASP A 758 -16.18 -4.54 -27.35
CA ASP A 758 -14.87 -3.94 -27.14
C ASP A 758 -14.08 -3.98 -28.47
N THR A 759 -13.80 -2.82 -29.02
CA THR A 759 -13.20 -2.70 -30.36
C THR A 759 -11.71 -2.96 -30.38
N LYS A 760 -11.04 -3.01 -29.21
CA LYS A 760 -9.57 -3.06 -29.05
C LYS A 760 -8.82 -1.83 -29.57
N VAL A 761 -9.51 -0.79 -30.00
CA VAL A 761 -8.91 0.50 -30.34
C VAL A 761 -8.69 1.26 -29.05
N LEU A 762 -7.46 1.70 -28.76
CA LEU A 762 -7.18 2.53 -27.58
C LEU A 762 -7.77 3.93 -27.77
N ASP A 763 -8.28 4.51 -26.67
CA ASP A 763 -8.81 5.87 -26.62
C ASP A 763 -7.76 6.90 -27.07
N LEU A 764 -6.53 6.79 -26.61
CA LEU A 764 -5.42 7.64 -27.02
C LEU A 764 -5.10 7.52 -28.52
N ASP A 765 -5.13 6.31 -29.10
CA ASP A 765 -4.89 6.11 -30.52
C ASP A 765 -5.99 6.78 -31.38
N ALA A 766 -7.26 6.68 -30.93
CA ALA A 766 -8.38 7.36 -31.56
C ALA A 766 -8.22 8.90 -31.47
N PHE A 767 -7.76 9.40 -30.33
CA PHE A 767 -7.51 10.83 -30.13
C PHE A 767 -6.39 11.33 -31.06
N ILE A 768 -5.26 10.63 -31.17
CA ILE A 768 -4.15 10.96 -32.08
C ILE A 768 -4.64 10.97 -33.53
N ALA A 769 -5.38 9.95 -33.95
CA ALA A 769 -5.93 9.86 -35.30
C ALA A 769 -6.89 11.00 -35.61
N TYR A 770 -7.76 11.37 -34.66
CA TYR A 770 -8.68 12.50 -34.80
C TYR A 770 -7.94 13.83 -34.96
N MET A 771 -6.97 14.09 -34.09
CA MET A 771 -6.14 15.30 -34.19
C MET A 771 -5.41 15.40 -35.51
N GLY A 772 -4.82 14.31 -35.98
CA GLY A 772 -4.16 14.26 -37.28
C GLY A 772 -5.09 14.54 -38.46
N ALA A 773 -6.35 14.11 -38.38
CA ALA A 773 -7.33 14.25 -39.45
C ALA A 773 -8.07 15.62 -39.46
N HIS A 774 -8.23 16.27 -38.30
CA HIS A 774 -9.11 17.43 -38.13
C HIS A 774 -8.37 18.73 -37.76
N SER A 775 -7.02 18.70 -37.64
CA SER A 775 -6.26 19.90 -37.29
C SER A 775 -6.35 21.00 -38.36
N PRO A 776 -6.47 22.25 -37.93
CA PRO A 776 -6.53 22.73 -36.55
C PRO A 776 -7.90 22.55 -35.93
N VAL A 777 -7.96 21.97 -34.71
CA VAL A 777 -9.21 21.73 -34.00
C VAL A 777 -9.62 22.97 -33.20
N SER A 778 -10.90 23.35 -33.28
CA SER A 778 -11.47 24.45 -32.47
C SER A 778 -12.21 23.86 -31.24
N PRO A 779 -12.31 24.63 -30.14
CA PRO A 779 -13.12 24.24 -29.02
C PRO A 779 -14.55 23.88 -29.44
N PRO A 780 -15.09 22.71 -29.08
CA PRO A 780 -16.48 22.37 -29.30
C PRO A 780 -17.42 23.40 -28.68
N ALA A 781 -18.54 23.69 -29.37
CA ALA A 781 -19.65 24.45 -28.79
C ALA A 781 -20.42 23.60 -27.77
N ALA A 782 -21.01 24.25 -26.76
CA ALA A 782 -21.81 23.57 -25.75
C ALA A 782 -23.01 22.83 -26.36
N ARG A 783 -23.30 21.63 -25.85
CA ARG A 783 -24.30 20.67 -26.31
C ARG A 783 -25.39 20.45 -25.27
N ILE A 784 -25.13 20.85 -24.05
CA ILE A 784 -25.99 20.65 -22.90
C ILE A 784 -26.49 22.01 -22.45
N THR A 785 -27.80 22.15 -22.33
CA THR A 785 -28.44 23.38 -21.81
C THR A 785 -28.93 23.12 -20.40
N ARG A 786 -28.50 23.94 -19.45
CA ARG A 786 -29.02 23.94 -18.09
C ARG A 786 -30.10 25.03 -17.97
N LEU A 787 -31.27 24.66 -17.43
CA LEU A 787 -32.26 25.58 -16.95
C LEU A 787 -32.06 25.84 -15.45
N HIS A 788 -32.11 27.10 -15.05
CA HIS A 788 -31.99 27.57 -13.66
C HIS A 788 -30.67 27.28 -12.95
#